data_f9dae85e846cbbad307e71754eb60392
#
_entry.id   f9dae85e846cbbad307e71754eb60392
#
_cell.length_a   1.000
_cell.length_b   1.000
_cell.length_c   1.000
_cell.angle_alpha   90.00
_cell.angle_beta   90.00
_cell.angle_gamma   90.00
#
_symmetry.space_group_name_H-M   'P 1'
#
loop_
_entity.id
_entity.type
_entity.pdbx_description
1 polymer ?
#
loop_
_entity_poly.entity_id
_entity_poly.type
_entity_poly.pdbx_seq_one_letter_code
_entity_poly.pdbx_strand_id
1 'polypeptide(L)'
;MAAENKKQFIRIRGANENNLKNLSVDIPRDKFVVLTGLSGSGKSSLAFDTIYAEGQRRYMESLSSYARQFLGQMEKPDVESIEGLPPAISIDQKSTNRNPRSTVGTVTEIYDYFRLLYARVGIPHCPKCGKVIAKQTVDQMVDQIMELPERTRIQLLAPVVRGRKGTHAKLLDQARRSGYVRAEIDGNVYELSEEITLDKNIKHTIAIIVDRLIVKPGIEKRLTDSLETVLNLADGLAVVDTMDGNYMNFSQSFSCPDCGVSIDEIEPRSFSFNNPFGACPECLGLGYKMEFDPDLMIPDKSLSISEGAIVVMGWQSCTDKSSFTNAILNALCREYGFDLDTPFKDYPKKIQDIILYGTGGHSVKVYYKGQRGEGVYAVAFPGLIRNVEQRYKETGSESMKQEYESFMQITPCKACRGQRLKKESLAVTVADKNIYEITNMSIDKLKRFLAEMQLSPQQQLIGKQILKEIRARVGFLADVGLEYLSLARATGTLSGGEAQRIRLATQIGSGLVGVAYILDEPSIGLHQRDNDKLLGALMHLRDLGNSLIVVEHDEDTMRAADCIVDIGPGAGEHGGQLVGMGTAEELMQNPKSITGAYLSGKLKIPVPEVRKEPTGYLTVKGAAENNLKHIDVDIPLGIMTCITGVSGSGKSSLINEILYKHLARDLNRARVIPGKHDDIIGIDQLDKVIAIDQSPIGRTPRSNPATYTGVFDQIRDLFAATADAKAKGYKKGRFSFNVKGGRCEACSGDGIIKIEMHFLPDVYVPCEVCKGKRYNRETLEVKYKDKSIYDVLNMTVEEAMTFFENVPSIRRKIETLYDVGLSYIRLGQPSTTLSGGEAQRIKLAAELSKRSTGKTIYILDEPTTGLHFADVQKLVEILRRLSDGGNTVVVIEHNLDVIKTADYIIDIGPEGGDGGGTVVAKGTPEEVAKNPASYTGRYVAKYLK
;
A
#
# COMPACT_ATOMS: atom_id res chain seq x y z
N MET A 1 -41.51 -18.85 25.04
CA MET A 1 -40.47 -19.90 24.87
C MET A 1 -40.10 -20.19 23.40
N ALA A 2 -41.00 -20.49 22.44
CA ALA A 2 -40.59 -20.76 21.06
C ALA A 2 -40.12 -19.51 20.28
N ALA A 3 -40.63 -18.32 20.57
CA ALA A 3 -40.22 -17.07 19.92
C ALA A 3 -38.89 -16.49 20.49
N GLU A 4 -38.62 -16.72 21.77
CA GLU A 4 -37.34 -16.33 22.40
C GLU A 4 -36.17 -17.23 21.95
N ASN A 5 -36.44 -18.53 21.69
CA ASN A 5 -35.44 -19.47 21.21
C ASN A 5 -35.01 -19.18 19.73
N LYS A 6 -35.83 -18.46 18.94
CA LYS A 6 -35.48 -18.07 17.56
C LYS A 6 -34.47 -16.92 17.52
N LYS A 7 -34.36 -16.12 18.55
CA LYS A 7 -33.42 -14.97 18.61
C LYS A 7 -32.04 -15.32 19.16
N GLN A 8 -31.82 -16.50 19.67
CA GLN A 8 -30.55 -16.92 20.30
C GLN A 8 -29.54 -17.53 19.35
N PHE A 9 -29.97 -18.01 18.17
CA PHE A 9 -29.13 -18.72 17.20
C PHE A 9 -29.35 -18.20 15.78
N ILE A 10 -28.26 -18.19 15.00
CA ILE A 10 -28.28 -18.15 13.55
C ILE A 10 -28.39 -19.60 13.10
N ARG A 11 -29.54 -19.99 12.55
CA ARG A 11 -29.82 -21.36 12.14
C ARG A 11 -29.62 -21.50 10.65
N ILE A 12 -28.65 -22.28 10.26
CA ILE A 12 -28.31 -22.57 8.86
C ILE A 12 -28.76 -23.98 8.56
N ARG A 13 -29.47 -24.19 7.45
CA ARG A 13 -29.96 -25.48 7.00
C ARG A 13 -29.60 -25.68 5.53
N GLY A 14 -29.00 -26.82 5.23
CA GLY A 14 -28.77 -27.24 3.86
C GLY A 14 -27.81 -26.35 3.08
N ALA A 15 -26.72 -25.93 3.66
CA ALA A 15 -25.70 -25.15 2.92
C ALA A 15 -24.89 -26.06 1.99
N ASN A 16 -24.88 -25.73 0.69
CA ASN A 16 -24.20 -26.49 -0.37
C ASN A 16 -23.24 -25.65 -1.20
N GLU A 17 -22.92 -24.43 -0.75
CA GLU A 17 -22.03 -23.52 -1.49
C GLU A 17 -20.62 -24.13 -1.62
N ASN A 18 -20.05 -24.11 -2.82
CA ASN A 18 -18.73 -24.67 -3.17
C ASN A 18 -18.60 -26.16 -2.79
N ASN A 19 -17.83 -26.46 -1.73
CA ASN A 19 -17.59 -27.84 -1.26
C ASN A 19 -18.40 -28.23 -0.03
N LEU A 20 -19.33 -27.39 0.43
CA LEU A 20 -20.22 -27.74 1.54
C LEU A 20 -21.18 -28.85 1.14
N LYS A 21 -21.47 -29.77 2.07
CA LYS A 21 -22.27 -30.98 1.84
C LYS A 21 -23.53 -30.96 2.68
N ASN A 22 -24.54 -30.17 2.26
CA ASN A 22 -25.80 -30.04 2.97
C ASN A 22 -25.61 -29.75 4.47
N LEU A 23 -24.67 -28.80 4.72
CA LEU A 23 -24.23 -28.47 6.07
C LEU A 23 -25.33 -27.73 6.82
N SER A 24 -25.66 -28.23 8.02
CA SER A 24 -26.62 -27.61 8.93
C SER A 24 -25.98 -27.35 10.28
N VAL A 25 -26.07 -26.10 10.76
CA VAL A 25 -25.43 -25.67 12.01
C VAL A 25 -26.23 -24.54 12.68
N ASP A 26 -26.26 -24.54 14.01
CA ASP A 26 -26.88 -23.52 14.84
C ASP A 26 -25.80 -22.67 15.53
N ILE A 27 -25.46 -21.53 14.98
CA ILE A 27 -24.41 -20.64 15.49
C ILE A 27 -25.04 -19.70 16.57
N PRO A 28 -24.49 -19.66 17.80
CA PRO A 28 -25.03 -18.81 18.85
C PRO A 28 -24.83 -17.32 18.51
N ARG A 29 -25.86 -16.50 18.78
CA ARG A 29 -25.80 -15.05 18.59
C ARG A 29 -25.17 -14.37 19.80
N ASP A 30 -24.65 -13.15 19.56
CA ASP A 30 -24.05 -12.29 20.56
C ASP A 30 -22.90 -12.99 21.30
N LYS A 31 -22.18 -13.84 20.54
CA LYS A 31 -21.06 -14.65 21.00
C LYS A 31 -19.88 -14.52 20.03
N PHE A 32 -18.70 -14.83 20.54
CA PHE A 32 -17.50 -14.97 19.76
C PHE A 32 -17.37 -16.40 19.27
N VAL A 33 -17.62 -16.64 17.98
CA VAL A 33 -17.63 -17.95 17.35
C VAL A 33 -16.44 -18.05 16.38
N VAL A 34 -15.64 -19.09 16.50
CA VAL A 34 -14.54 -19.38 15.60
C VAL A 34 -14.90 -20.53 14.67
N LEU A 35 -14.74 -20.32 13.36
CA LEU A 35 -14.83 -21.36 12.34
C LEU A 35 -13.41 -21.88 12.05
N THR A 36 -13.15 -23.14 12.28
CA THR A 36 -11.84 -23.76 12.09
C THR A 36 -11.90 -25.02 11.24
N GLY A 37 -10.75 -25.62 10.92
CA GLY A 37 -10.59 -26.84 10.11
C GLY A 37 -9.46 -26.69 9.08
N LEU A 38 -9.16 -27.74 8.34
CA LEU A 38 -8.09 -27.79 7.34
C LEU A 38 -8.23 -26.71 6.26
N SER A 39 -7.13 -26.32 5.63
CA SER A 39 -7.17 -25.44 4.45
C SER A 39 -7.99 -26.09 3.35
N GLY A 40 -8.96 -25.34 2.76
CA GLY A 40 -9.88 -25.88 1.76
C GLY A 40 -11.02 -26.76 2.32
N SER A 41 -11.26 -26.79 3.64
CA SER A 41 -12.34 -27.59 4.24
C SER A 41 -13.75 -27.01 4.05
N GLY A 42 -13.88 -25.73 3.64
CA GLY A 42 -15.18 -25.06 3.43
C GLY A 42 -15.52 -23.95 4.44
N LYS A 43 -14.58 -23.57 5.31
CA LYS A 43 -14.78 -22.48 6.31
C LYS A 43 -15.21 -21.17 5.68
N SER A 44 -14.44 -20.70 4.69
CA SER A 44 -14.73 -19.43 3.99
C SER A 44 -16.01 -19.53 3.18
N SER A 45 -16.33 -20.71 2.61
CA SER A 45 -17.61 -20.94 1.93
C SER A 45 -18.80 -20.80 2.88
N LEU A 46 -18.69 -21.27 4.12
CA LEU A 46 -19.73 -21.06 5.12
C LEU A 46 -19.79 -19.62 5.58
N ALA A 47 -18.64 -19.00 5.92
CA ALA A 47 -18.59 -17.66 6.50
C ALA A 47 -18.99 -16.57 5.49
N PHE A 48 -18.35 -16.56 4.32
CA PHE A 48 -18.45 -15.47 3.35
C PHE A 48 -19.45 -15.78 2.23
N ASP A 49 -19.33 -16.94 1.59
CA ASP A 49 -20.17 -17.27 0.43
C ASP A 49 -21.60 -17.68 0.85
N THR A 50 -21.81 -18.08 2.12
CA THR A 50 -23.14 -18.42 2.64
C THR A 50 -23.69 -17.39 3.60
N ILE A 51 -23.08 -17.20 4.78
CA ILE A 51 -23.65 -16.35 5.86
C ILE A 51 -23.62 -14.88 5.47
N TYR A 52 -22.45 -14.38 5.07
CA TYR A 52 -22.29 -12.97 4.71
C TYR A 52 -23.08 -12.65 3.43
N ALA A 53 -22.97 -13.49 2.39
CA ALA A 53 -23.69 -13.30 1.13
C ALA A 53 -25.20 -13.19 1.34
N GLU A 54 -25.79 -14.07 2.17
CA GLU A 54 -27.22 -14.00 2.47
C GLU A 54 -27.58 -12.76 3.33
N GLY A 55 -26.73 -12.37 4.29
CA GLY A 55 -26.91 -11.17 5.09
C GLY A 55 -26.91 -9.91 4.23
N GLN A 56 -25.96 -9.82 3.28
CA GLN A 56 -25.84 -8.72 2.36
C GLN A 56 -27.01 -8.69 1.34
N ARG A 57 -27.41 -9.87 0.82
CA ARG A 57 -28.55 -9.99 -0.07
C ARG A 57 -29.83 -9.44 0.59
N ARG A 58 -30.12 -9.83 1.84
CA ARG A 58 -31.28 -9.34 2.60
C ARG A 58 -31.23 -7.84 2.85
N TYR A 59 -30.06 -7.32 3.15
CA TYR A 59 -29.87 -5.88 3.31
C TYR A 59 -30.17 -5.14 1.99
N MET A 60 -29.63 -5.64 0.88
CA MET A 60 -29.87 -5.08 -0.46
C MET A 60 -31.36 -5.13 -0.85
N GLU A 61 -32.06 -6.21 -0.54
CA GLU A 61 -33.49 -6.33 -0.78
C GLU A 61 -34.32 -5.32 0.02
N SER A 62 -33.86 -4.90 1.18
CA SER A 62 -34.51 -3.87 2.01
C SER A 62 -34.37 -2.46 1.44
N LEU A 63 -33.44 -2.22 0.51
CA LEU A 63 -33.22 -0.92 -0.12
C LEU A 63 -34.29 -0.59 -1.17
N SER A 64 -34.41 0.69 -1.51
CA SER A 64 -35.33 1.14 -2.56
C SER A 64 -35.00 0.50 -3.93
N SER A 65 -36.00 0.36 -4.80
CA SER A 65 -35.82 -0.17 -6.16
C SER A 65 -34.76 0.62 -6.96
N TYR A 66 -34.69 1.92 -6.75
CA TYR A 66 -33.68 2.79 -7.36
C TYR A 66 -32.26 2.44 -6.90
N ALA A 67 -32.04 2.28 -5.59
CA ALA A 67 -30.72 1.87 -5.06
C ALA A 67 -30.31 0.48 -5.57
N ARG A 68 -31.25 -0.46 -5.66
CA ARG A 68 -30.99 -1.81 -6.20
C ARG A 68 -30.55 -1.83 -7.67
N GLN A 69 -31.02 -0.90 -8.50
CA GLN A 69 -30.59 -0.78 -9.90
C GLN A 69 -29.11 -0.42 -10.01
N PHE A 70 -28.56 0.37 -9.09
CA PHE A 70 -27.15 0.74 -9.07
C PHE A 70 -26.24 -0.31 -8.45
N LEU A 71 -26.72 -1.07 -7.47
CA LEU A 71 -25.92 -2.01 -6.72
C LEU A 71 -25.92 -3.45 -7.27
N GLY A 72 -26.81 -3.71 -8.25
CA GLY A 72 -26.97 -5.03 -8.87
C GLY A 72 -27.82 -5.98 -8.03
N GLN A 73 -28.28 -7.08 -8.66
CA GLN A 73 -28.90 -8.18 -7.93
C GLN A 73 -27.81 -9.14 -7.46
N MET A 74 -27.82 -9.49 -6.19
CA MET A 74 -26.98 -10.55 -5.65
C MET A 74 -27.68 -11.89 -5.82
N GLU A 75 -26.94 -12.89 -6.29
CA GLU A 75 -27.43 -14.25 -6.36
C GLU A 75 -27.69 -14.78 -4.94
N LYS A 76 -28.74 -15.60 -4.80
CA LYS A 76 -29.02 -16.28 -3.54
C LYS A 76 -27.98 -17.39 -3.37
N PRO A 77 -27.28 -17.45 -2.23
CA PRO A 77 -26.36 -18.56 -1.98
C PRO A 77 -27.13 -19.90 -1.96
N ASP A 78 -26.41 -20.96 -2.30
CA ASP A 78 -26.96 -22.33 -2.31
C ASP A 78 -27.14 -22.83 -0.88
N VAL A 79 -28.27 -22.42 -0.28
CA VAL A 79 -28.66 -22.76 1.09
C VAL A 79 -30.18 -22.87 1.15
N GLU A 80 -30.69 -23.88 1.86
CA GLU A 80 -32.13 -24.05 2.03
C GLU A 80 -32.74 -22.87 2.81
N SER A 81 -32.21 -22.60 4.01
CA SER A 81 -32.66 -21.48 4.84
C SER A 81 -31.59 -21.01 5.82
N ILE A 82 -31.61 -19.68 6.12
CA ILE A 82 -30.88 -19.09 7.24
C ILE A 82 -31.88 -18.28 8.06
N GLU A 83 -32.11 -18.66 9.32
CA GLU A 83 -32.96 -17.94 10.27
C GLU A 83 -32.10 -17.21 11.31
N GLY A 84 -32.63 -16.11 11.86
CA GLY A 84 -32.00 -15.37 12.98
C GLY A 84 -30.76 -14.57 12.59
N LEU A 85 -30.42 -14.41 11.31
CA LEU A 85 -29.27 -13.68 10.84
C LEU A 85 -29.47 -12.16 11.03
N PRO A 86 -28.63 -11.47 11.84
CA PRO A 86 -28.65 -10.03 11.93
C PRO A 86 -27.98 -9.38 10.69
N PRO A 87 -28.00 -8.03 10.55
CA PRO A 87 -27.21 -7.36 9.53
C PRO A 87 -25.75 -7.79 9.59
N ALA A 88 -25.16 -8.16 8.46
CA ALA A 88 -23.82 -8.74 8.40
C ALA A 88 -22.80 -7.76 7.80
N ILE A 89 -21.64 -7.65 8.43
CA ILE A 89 -20.48 -6.86 7.97
C ILE A 89 -19.29 -7.80 7.82
N SER A 90 -18.67 -7.78 6.64
CA SER A 90 -17.46 -8.54 6.36
C SER A 90 -16.21 -7.68 6.55
N ILE A 91 -15.20 -8.26 7.19
CA ILE A 91 -13.85 -7.69 7.30
C ILE A 91 -12.86 -8.71 6.74
N ASP A 92 -12.73 -8.71 5.41
CA ASP A 92 -11.88 -9.63 4.66
C ASP A 92 -10.44 -9.11 4.49
N GLN A 93 -9.54 -9.98 4.07
CA GLN A 93 -8.13 -9.65 3.82
C GLN A 93 -7.87 -9.11 2.41
N LYS A 94 -8.74 -9.41 1.44
CA LYS A 94 -8.44 -9.27 0.00
C LYS A 94 -8.46 -7.85 -0.55
N SER A 95 -9.03 -6.88 0.10
CA SER A 95 -9.24 -5.54 -0.46
C SER A 95 -8.22 -4.51 0.05
N THR A 96 -6.98 -4.56 -0.42
CA THR A 96 -6.09 -3.41 -0.31
C THR A 96 -6.51 -2.36 -1.35
N ASN A 97 -6.96 -1.20 -0.88
CA ASN A 97 -7.27 -0.09 -1.76
C ASN A 97 -5.98 0.43 -2.40
N ARG A 98 -5.83 0.21 -3.71
CA ARG A 98 -4.65 0.64 -4.48
C ARG A 98 -4.69 2.11 -4.89
N ASN A 99 -5.67 2.86 -4.43
CA ASN A 99 -5.74 4.29 -4.74
C ASN A 99 -4.56 5.02 -4.07
N PRO A 100 -3.66 5.65 -4.82
CA PRO A 100 -2.47 6.30 -4.28
C PRO A 100 -2.79 7.50 -3.38
N ARG A 101 -4.02 8.00 -3.40
CA ARG A 101 -4.49 9.09 -2.55
C ARG A 101 -5.07 8.63 -1.22
N SER A 102 -5.40 7.33 -1.09
CA SER A 102 -5.92 6.79 0.16
C SER A 102 -4.82 6.63 1.20
N THR A 103 -5.08 7.10 2.42
CA THR A 103 -4.20 6.99 3.58
C THR A 103 -4.94 6.36 4.74
N VAL A 104 -4.21 5.90 5.75
CA VAL A 104 -4.81 5.41 7.01
C VAL A 104 -5.81 6.43 7.56
N GLY A 105 -5.41 7.70 7.63
CA GLY A 105 -6.27 8.78 8.15
C GLY A 105 -7.56 9.01 7.35
N THR A 106 -7.52 8.82 6.02
CA THR A 106 -8.74 9.00 5.19
C THR A 106 -9.67 7.80 5.25
N VAL A 107 -9.14 6.58 5.36
CA VAL A 107 -9.96 5.35 5.46
C VAL A 107 -10.63 5.26 6.84
N THR A 108 -9.97 5.74 7.89
CA THR A 108 -10.52 5.79 9.25
C THR A 108 -11.37 7.04 9.53
N GLU A 109 -11.51 7.94 8.56
CA GLU A 109 -12.18 9.23 8.67
C GLU A 109 -11.52 10.19 9.69
N ILE A 110 -10.46 9.78 10.37
CA ILE A 110 -9.76 10.62 11.36
C ILE A 110 -9.23 11.91 10.71
N TYR A 111 -8.79 11.80 9.45
CA TYR A 111 -8.29 12.96 8.70
C TYR A 111 -9.38 14.02 8.49
N ASP A 112 -10.64 13.64 8.31
CA ASP A 112 -11.75 14.57 8.16
C ASP A 112 -12.04 15.35 9.44
N TYR A 113 -11.92 14.70 10.60
CA TYR A 113 -11.98 15.38 11.88
C TYR A 113 -10.79 16.33 12.09
N PHE A 114 -9.58 15.98 11.66
CA PHE A 114 -8.45 16.91 11.70
C PHE A 114 -8.67 18.11 10.78
N ARG A 115 -9.18 17.92 9.57
CA ARG A 115 -9.52 19.01 8.66
C ARG A 115 -10.50 19.99 9.31
N LEU A 116 -11.52 19.46 9.98
CA LEU A 116 -12.49 20.25 10.72
C LEU A 116 -11.84 20.97 11.91
N LEU A 117 -10.99 20.30 12.67
CA LEU A 117 -10.25 20.88 13.79
C LEU A 117 -9.40 22.07 13.34
N TYR A 118 -8.57 21.87 12.30
CA TYR A 118 -7.70 22.91 11.77
C TYR A 118 -8.47 24.09 11.18
N ALA A 119 -9.62 23.85 10.59
CA ALA A 119 -10.48 24.92 10.06
C ALA A 119 -11.16 25.74 11.16
N ARG A 120 -11.39 25.17 12.35
CA ARG A 120 -12.15 25.84 13.43
C ARG A 120 -11.27 26.42 14.54
N VAL A 121 -10.14 25.79 14.86
CA VAL A 121 -9.26 26.21 15.97
C VAL A 121 -7.81 26.47 15.51
N GLY A 122 -7.51 26.27 14.23
CA GLY A 122 -6.17 26.49 13.68
C GLY A 122 -5.78 27.96 13.67
N ILE A 123 -4.52 28.24 13.97
CA ILE A 123 -3.91 29.55 13.93
C ILE A 123 -3.15 29.69 12.62
N PRO A 124 -3.53 30.58 11.70
CA PRO A 124 -2.83 30.79 10.46
C PRO A 124 -1.56 31.61 10.64
N HIS A 125 -0.51 31.19 9.96
CA HIS A 125 0.78 31.87 9.91
C HIS A 125 1.13 32.26 8.48
N CYS A 126 1.96 33.25 8.33
CA CYS A 126 2.47 33.62 7.02
C CYS A 126 3.44 32.57 6.50
N PRO A 127 3.21 31.96 5.32
CA PRO A 127 4.09 30.93 4.77
C PRO A 127 5.48 31.43 4.39
N LYS A 128 5.72 32.76 4.39
CA LYS A 128 7.02 33.39 4.10
C LYS A 128 7.79 33.78 5.35
N CYS A 129 7.16 34.49 6.29
CA CYS A 129 7.80 35.06 7.48
C CYS A 129 7.43 34.35 8.81
N GLY A 130 6.45 33.44 8.81
CA GLY A 130 6.02 32.72 10.00
C GLY A 130 5.17 33.51 11.00
N LYS A 131 4.94 34.83 10.78
CA LYS A 131 4.09 35.63 11.70
C LYS A 131 2.65 35.13 11.68
N VAL A 132 1.98 35.21 12.83
CA VAL A 132 0.55 34.92 12.97
C VAL A 132 -0.25 35.90 12.12
N ILE A 133 -1.21 35.38 11.37
CA ILE A 133 -2.14 36.16 10.57
C ILE A 133 -3.51 36.12 11.25
N ALA A 134 -4.05 37.24 11.64
CA ALA A 134 -5.38 37.33 12.23
C ALA A 134 -6.26 38.29 11.42
N LYS A 135 -7.55 37.99 11.33
CA LYS A 135 -8.56 38.96 10.93
C LYS A 135 -8.77 39.93 12.07
N GLN A 136 -8.71 41.22 11.76
CA GLN A 136 -9.02 42.27 12.71
C GLN A 136 -10.33 42.94 12.30
N THR A 137 -11.22 43.18 13.25
CA THR A 137 -12.39 44.05 13.02
C THR A 137 -11.97 45.53 13.05
N VAL A 138 -12.75 46.40 12.43
CA VAL A 138 -12.48 47.84 12.46
C VAL A 138 -12.42 48.33 13.90
N ASP A 139 -13.31 47.86 14.77
CA ASP A 139 -13.32 48.24 16.19
C ASP A 139 -12.00 47.87 16.89
N GLN A 140 -11.49 46.63 16.65
CA GLN A 140 -10.20 46.22 17.21
C GLN A 140 -9.03 47.05 16.68
N MET A 141 -9.07 47.47 15.42
CA MET A 141 -8.06 48.39 14.85
C MET A 141 -8.14 49.75 15.54
N VAL A 142 -9.35 50.30 15.71
CA VAL A 142 -9.58 51.56 16.42
C VAL A 142 -9.06 51.48 17.85
N ASP A 143 -9.41 50.43 18.60
CA ASP A 143 -8.97 50.25 19.98
C ASP A 143 -7.43 50.24 20.07
N GLN A 144 -6.75 49.50 19.18
CA GLN A 144 -5.27 49.44 19.16
C GLN A 144 -4.66 50.79 18.79
N ILE A 145 -5.26 51.57 17.90
CA ILE A 145 -4.79 52.89 17.56
C ILE A 145 -5.00 53.87 18.72
N MET A 146 -6.11 53.71 19.43
CA MET A 146 -6.44 54.58 20.59
C MET A 146 -5.57 54.25 21.82
N GLU A 147 -4.87 53.11 21.86
CA GLU A 147 -3.87 52.80 22.89
C GLU A 147 -2.57 53.61 22.73
N LEU A 148 -2.36 54.23 21.56
CA LEU A 148 -1.22 55.16 21.36
C LEU A 148 -1.30 56.34 22.33
N PRO A 149 -0.15 56.92 22.72
CA PRO A 149 -0.12 58.10 23.60
C PRO A 149 -0.95 59.27 23.07
N GLU A 150 -1.66 59.98 23.95
CA GLU A 150 -2.40 61.18 23.55
C GLU A 150 -1.51 62.18 22.83
N ARG A 151 -2.08 62.85 21.82
CA ARG A 151 -1.42 63.76 20.89
C ARG A 151 -0.46 63.18 19.89
N THR A 152 -0.35 61.81 19.78
CA THR A 152 0.37 61.17 18.70
C THR A 152 -0.25 61.57 17.36
N ARG A 153 0.58 62.03 16.43
CA ARG A 153 0.13 62.34 15.05
C ARG A 153 0.19 61.06 14.25
N ILE A 154 -0.90 60.73 13.60
CA ILE A 154 -1.02 59.51 12.77
C ILE A 154 -1.49 59.88 11.37
N GLN A 155 -1.05 59.13 10.38
CA GLN A 155 -1.65 59.13 9.04
C GLN A 155 -2.10 57.74 8.65
N LEU A 156 -3.27 57.72 8.05
CA LEU A 156 -3.89 56.46 7.57
C LEU A 156 -3.56 56.26 6.10
N LEU A 157 -2.94 55.13 5.79
CA LEU A 157 -2.41 54.76 4.50
C LEU A 157 -3.13 53.56 3.93
N ALA A 158 -3.59 53.66 2.69
CA ALA A 158 -4.13 52.51 1.92
C ALA A 158 -3.04 51.96 0.98
N PRO A 159 -2.44 50.84 1.31
CA PRO A 159 -1.35 50.20 0.51
C PRO A 159 -1.89 49.55 -0.77
N VAL A 160 -2.09 50.31 -1.84
CA VAL A 160 -2.69 49.88 -3.10
C VAL A 160 -1.73 49.16 -4.05
N VAL A 161 -0.42 49.37 -3.93
CA VAL A 161 0.63 48.63 -4.66
C VAL A 161 1.71 48.20 -3.71
N ARG A 162 2.10 46.92 -3.79
CA ARG A 162 3.17 46.35 -2.94
C ARG A 162 4.20 45.63 -3.78
N GLY A 163 5.35 46.23 -3.95
CA GLY A 163 6.52 45.65 -4.61
C GLY A 163 6.26 45.13 -6.02
N ARG A 164 5.39 45.80 -6.79
CA ARG A 164 5.06 45.44 -8.18
C ARG A 164 5.76 46.35 -9.16
N LYS A 165 6.23 45.77 -10.26
CA LYS A 165 6.80 46.54 -11.39
C LYS A 165 5.69 47.21 -12.18
N GLY A 166 5.95 48.41 -12.67
CA GLY A 166 5.00 49.16 -13.48
C GLY A 166 5.04 50.66 -13.23
N THR A 167 4.53 51.45 -14.15
CA THR A 167 4.40 52.91 -13.99
C THR A 167 3.25 53.33 -13.09
N HIS A 168 2.27 52.46 -12.86
CA HIS A 168 1.08 52.66 -12.02
C HIS A 168 0.31 53.98 -12.28
N ALA A 169 0.53 54.60 -13.45
CA ALA A 169 -0.04 55.91 -13.79
C ALA A 169 -1.58 55.94 -13.72
N LYS A 170 -2.25 54.89 -14.20
CA LYS A 170 -3.72 54.79 -14.14
C LYS A 170 -4.26 54.79 -12.71
N LEU A 171 -3.57 54.10 -11.78
CA LEU A 171 -3.96 54.02 -10.37
C LEU A 171 -3.78 55.37 -9.67
N LEU A 172 -2.65 56.07 -9.91
CA LEU A 172 -2.39 57.39 -9.38
C LEU A 172 -3.38 58.44 -9.92
N ASP A 173 -3.72 58.36 -11.22
CA ASP A 173 -4.73 59.21 -11.83
C ASP A 173 -6.14 58.95 -11.28
N GLN A 174 -6.49 57.70 -11.03
CA GLN A 174 -7.76 57.34 -10.38
C GLN A 174 -7.83 57.85 -8.94
N ALA A 175 -6.78 57.70 -8.15
CA ALA A 175 -6.70 58.24 -6.79
C ALA A 175 -6.85 59.76 -6.78
N ARG A 176 -6.21 60.46 -7.70
CA ARG A 176 -6.35 61.92 -7.89
C ARG A 176 -7.81 62.33 -8.20
N ARG A 177 -8.47 61.63 -9.13
CA ARG A 177 -9.88 61.86 -9.51
C ARG A 177 -10.83 61.57 -8.36
N SER A 178 -10.50 60.67 -7.48
CA SER A 178 -11.28 60.32 -6.28
C SER A 178 -11.08 61.33 -5.14
N GLY A 179 -10.26 62.43 -5.35
CA GLY A 179 -10.08 63.49 -4.40
C GLY A 179 -8.98 63.30 -3.38
N TYR A 180 -8.17 62.24 -3.50
CA TYR A 180 -7.00 62.08 -2.62
C TYR A 180 -5.90 63.03 -3.02
N VAL A 181 -5.20 63.57 -2.01
CA VAL A 181 -4.23 64.67 -2.22
C VAL A 181 -2.79 64.14 -2.24
N ARG A 182 -2.52 63.06 -1.49
CA ARG A 182 -1.13 62.58 -1.29
C ARG A 182 -1.03 61.05 -1.38
N ALA A 183 0.11 60.62 -1.84
CA ALA A 183 0.51 59.23 -1.79
C ALA A 183 1.93 59.07 -1.27
N GLU A 184 2.20 58.03 -0.55
CA GLU A 184 3.54 57.60 -0.19
C GLU A 184 4.01 56.57 -1.25
N ILE A 185 5.13 56.86 -1.89
CA ILE A 185 5.71 55.98 -2.92
C ILE A 185 7.15 55.70 -2.53
N ASP A 186 7.46 54.42 -2.33
CA ASP A 186 8.79 53.93 -1.92
C ASP A 186 9.36 54.67 -0.70
N GLY A 187 8.49 55.01 0.27
CA GLY A 187 8.82 55.69 1.51
C GLY A 187 8.87 57.20 1.41
N ASN A 188 8.58 57.80 0.25
CA ASN A 188 8.54 59.25 0.06
C ASN A 188 7.10 59.70 -0.20
N VAL A 189 6.71 60.84 0.38
CA VAL A 189 5.39 61.44 0.20
C VAL A 189 5.36 62.36 -0.98
N TYR A 190 4.45 62.12 -1.92
CA TYR A 190 4.24 62.93 -3.15
C TYR A 190 2.84 63.55 -3.13
N GLU A 191 2.69 64.73 -3.69
CA GLU A 191 1.40 65.32 -3.97
C GLU A 191 0.83 64.76 -5.28
N LEU A 192 -0.40 64.23 -5.25
CA LEU A 192 -1.02 63.66 -6.44
C LEU A 192 -1.40 64.74 -7.50
N SER A 193 -1.30 66.00 -7.16
CA SER A 193 -1.45 67.09 -8.09
C SER A 193 -0.25 67.21 -9.05
N GLU A 194 0.93 66.72 -8.67
CA GLU A 194 2.16 66.74 -9.48
C GLU A 194 2.20 65.56 -10.47
N GLU A 195 3.00 65.67 -11.51
CA GLU A 195 3.21 64.61 -12.47
C GLU A 195 4.23 63.58 -11.92
N ILE A 196 3.74 62.44 -11.50
CA ILE A 196 4.56 61.36 -10.90
C ILE A 196 4.92 60.35 -11.99
N THR A 197 6.18 60.27 -12.36
CA THR A 197 6.71 59.28 -13.31
C THR A 197 7.51 58.21 -12.59
N LEU A 198 7.07 56.95 -12.72
CA LEU A 198 7.71 55.78 -12.08
C LEU A 198 8.36 54.88 -13.16
N ASP A 199 9.51 54.31 -12.86
CA ASP A 199 10.21 53.38 -13.75
C ASP A 199 9.48 52.04 -13.81
N LYS A 200 9.07 51.63 -15.00
CA LYS A 200 8.36 50.36 -15.25
C LYS A 200 9.16 49.08 -14.87
N ASN A 201 10.49 49.17 -14.74
CA ASN A 201 11.36 48.03 -14.49
C ASN A 201 11.68 47.85 -12.99
N ILE A 202 11.37 48.86 -12.17
CA ILE A 202 11.60 48.85 -10.72
C ILE A 202 10.32 48.40 -10.01
N LYS A 203 10.46 47.72 -8.89
CA LYS A 203 9.33 47.38 -8.01
C LYS A 203 8.99 48.58 -7.14
N HIS A 204 7.75 49.04 -7.22
CA HIS A 204 7.22 50.16 -6.43
C HIS A 204 6.25 49.66 -5.36
N THR A 205 6.24 50.40 -4.24
CA THR A 205 5.23 50.26 -3.18
C THR A 205 4.52 51.62 -3.08
N ILE A 206 3.19 51.64 -3.25
CA ILE A 206 2.38 52.86 -3.27
C ILE A 206 1.29 52.73 -2.23
N ALA A 207 1.19 53.65 -1.31
CA ALA A 207 0.12 53.80 -0.34
C ALA A 207 -0.56 55.18 -0.48
N ILE A 208 -1.87 55.19 -0.59
CA ILE A 208 -2.66 56.42 -0.65
C ILE A 208 -2.89 56.92 0.79
N ILE A 209 -2.54 58.19 1.05
CA ILE A 209 -2.82 58.84 2.36
C ILE A 209 -4.27 59.27 2.36
N VAL A 210 -5.09 58.62 3.19
CA VAL A 210 -6.54 58.87 3.26
C VAL A 210 -6.88 59.97 4.28
N ASP A 211 -6.28 59.91 5.48
CA ASP A 211 -6.53 60.90 6.52
C ASP A 211 -5.30 61.11 7.43
N ARG A 212 -5.23 62.25 8.07
CA ARG A 212 -4.24 62.61 9.10
C ARG A 212 -4.94 63.04 10.37
N LEU A 213 -4.68 62.33 11.45
CA LEU A 213 -5.37 62.49 12.72
C LEU A 213 -4.37 62.72 13.86
N ILE A 214 -4.90 63.21 14.97
CA ILE A 214 -4.16 63.30 16.24
C ILE A 214 -4.95 62.47 17.23
N VAL A 215 -4.29 61.49 17.86
CA VAL A 215 -4.91 60.61 18.87
C VAL A 215 -5.35 61.46 20.06
N LYS A 216 -6.65 61.49 20.31
CA LYS A 216 -7.30 62.14 21.45
C LYS A 216 -8.68 61.52 21.71
N PRO A 217 -9.21 61.52 22.93
CA PRO A 217 -10.55 61.05 23.20
C PRO A 217 -11.59 61.77 22.29
N GLY A 218 -12.54 61.00 21.74
CA GLY A 218 -13.63 61.51 20.90
C GLY A 218 -13.34 61.49 19.38
N ILE A 219 -12.18 60.93 18.92
CA ILE A 219 -11.92 60.78 17.48
C ILE A 219 -12.37 59.45 16.91
N GLU A 220 -12.86 58.52 17.75
CA GLU A 220 -13.14 57.11 17.42
C GLU A 220 -14.05 57.03 16.20
N LYS A 221 -15.11 57.80 16.11
CA LYS A 221 -16.04 57.77 14.99
C LYS A 221 -15.35 58.17 13.68
N ARG A 222 -14.56 59.27 13.67
CA ARG A 222 -13.83 59.72 12.48
C ARG A 222 -12.73 58.73 12.09
N LEU A 223 -12.06 58.15 13.09
CA LEU A 223 -11.04 57.11 12.86
C LEU A 223 -11.67 55.86 12.23
N THR A 224 -12.84 55.43 12.69
CA THR A 224 -13.61 54.33 12.10
C THR A 224 -13.95 54.57 10.63
N ASP A 225 -14.58 55.77 10.34
CA ASP A 225 -14.97 56.13 8.98
C ASP A 225 -13.74 56.16 8.02
N SER A 226 -12.62 56.71 8.51
CA SER A 226 -11.37 56.80 7.74
C SER A 226 -10.72 55.43 7.55
N LEU A 227 -10.73 54.56 8.55
CA LEU A 227 -10.24 53.19 8.44
C LEU A 227 -11.09 52.37 7.47
N GLU A 228 -12.42 52.48 7.52
CA GLU A 228 -13.29 51.78 6.55
C GLU A 228 -12.96 52.23 5.11
N THR A 229 -12.71 53.53 4.90
CA THR A 229 -12.29 54.04 3.61
C THR A 229 -10.96 53.46 3.16
N VAL A 230 -9.96 53.39 4.05
CA VAL A 230 -8.65 52.77 3.79
C VAL A 230 -8.79 51.34 3.41
N LEU A 231 -9.55 50.57 4.18
CA LEU A 231 -9.75 49.13 3.99
C LEU A 231 -10.47 48.81 2.67
N ASN A 232 -11.47 49.64 2.31
CA ASN A 232 -12.16 49.51 1.01
C ASN A 232 -11.23 49.84 -0.17
N LEU A 233 -10.30 50.78 -0.01
CA LEU A 233 -9.36 51.19 -1.06
C LEU A 233 -8.24 50.20 -1.28
N ALA A 234 -7.82 49.49 -0.22
CA ALA A 234 -6.67 48.60 -0.22
C ALA A 234 -7.06 47.12 0.03
N ASP A 235 -8.25 46.69 -0.41
CA ASP A 235 -8.73 45.31 -0.32
C ASP A 235 -8.60 44.70 1.10
N GLY A 236 -9.03 45.45 2.11
CA GLY A 236 -9.05 45.00 3.50
C GLY A 236 -7.73 45.21 4.26
N LEU A 237 -6.84 46.03 3.77
CA LEU A 237 -5.56 46.36 4.39
C LEU A 237 -5.50 47.84 4.79
N ALA A 238 -4.91 48.09 5.95
CA ALA A 238 -4.65 49.43 6.41
C ALA A 238 -3.26 49.55 7.04
N VAL A 239 -2.62 50.68 6.84
CA VAL A 239 -1.34 51.00 7.47
C VAL A 239 -1.51 52.32 8.19
N VAL A 240 -1.07 52.38 9.45
CA VAL A 240 -1.06 53.58 10.26
C VAL A 240 0.41 53.95 10.48
N ASP A 241 0.79 55.09 9.98
CA ASP A 241 2.11 55.67 10.23
C ASP A 241 2.00 56.66 11.40
N THR A 242 2.78 56.45 12.43
CA THR A 242 2.82 57.30 13.63
C THR A 242 3.70 58.51 13.44
N MET A 243 4.22 58.77 12.22
CA MET A 243 5.04 59.89 11.82
C MET A 243 6.37 60.01 12.59
N ASP A 244 6.76 58.98 13.32
CA ASP A 244 8.04 58.80 14.03
C ASP A 244 8.89 57.67 13.44
N GLY A 245 8.44 57.15 12.29
CA GLY A 245 9.08 56.02 11.61
C GLY A 245 8.53 54.62 11.98
N ASN A 246 7.49 54.59 12.82
CA ASN A 246 6.81 53.34 13.17
C ASN A 246 5.53 53.14 12.36
N TYR A 247 5.35 51.96 11.81
CA TYR A 247 4.16 51.61 11.05
C TYR A 247 3.38 50.49 11.77
N MET A 248 2.07 50.71 11.95
CA MET A 248 1.13 49.70 12.42
C MET A 248 0.37 49.12 11.21
N ASN A 249 0.49 47.82 10.98
CA ASN A 249 -0.15 47.20 9.84
C ASN A 249 -1.38 46.42 10.31
N PHE A 250 -2.52 46.64 9.64
CA PHE A 250 -3.82 46.02 9.98
C PHE A 250 -4.38 45.27 8.75
N SER A 251 -5.18 44.25 9.00
CA SER A 251 -5.86 43.52 7.95
C SER A 251 -7.22 42.95 8.39
N GLN A 252 -8.22 43.16 7.54
CA GLN A 252 -9.55 42.55 7.69
C GLN A 252 -9.60 41.15 7.09
N SER A 253 -8.65 40.79 6.20
CA SER A 253 -8.54 39.46 5.59
C SER A 253 -7.37 38.68 6.21
N PHE A 254 -7.31 37.37 5.98
CA PHE A 254 -6.15 36.58 6.33
C PHE A 254 -4.95 36.90 5.41
N SER A 255 -4.40 38.06 5.55
CA SER A 255 -3.23 38.51 4.80
C SER A 255 -2.11 39.00 5.72
N CYS A 256 -0.88 38.64 5.34
CA CYS A 256 0.30 39.12 6.05
C CYS A 256 0.55 40.59 5.68
N PRO A 257 0.54 41.51 6.64
CA PRO A 257 0.78 42.90 6.36
C PRO A 257 2.20 43.19 5.83
N ASP A 258 3.20 42.41 6.28
CA ASP A 258 4.60 42.60 5.88
C ASP A 258 4.95 41.98 4.52
N CYS A 259 4.47 40.74 4.28
CA CYS A 259 4.82 39.97 3.09
C CYS A 259 3.83 40.13 1.92
N GLY A 260 2.64 40.68 2.17
CA GLY A 260 1.58 40.79 1.18
C GLY A 260 1.01 39.46 0.70
N VAL A 261 1.24 38.38 1.44
CA VAL A 261 0.68 37.05 1.15
C VAL A 261 -0.71 37.02 1.76
N SER A 262 -1.72 36.75 0.91
CA SER A 262 -3.09 36.50 1.35
C SER A 262 -3.33 35.01 1.41
N ILE A 263 -4.00 34.57 2.46
CA ILE A 263 -4.50 33.20 2.62
C ILE A 263 -6.01 33.25 2.37
N ASP A 264 -6.51 32.40 1.52
CA ASP A 264 -7.94 32.23 1.27
C ASP A 264 -8.65 31.83 2.59
N GLU A 265 -9.97 31.96 2.61
CA GLU A 265 -10.76 31.59 3.78
C GLU A 265 -10.47 30.14 4.21
N ILE A 266 -10.16 29.97 5.51
CA ILE A 266 -9.75 28.69 6.07
C ILE A 266 -10.97 27.82 6.29
N GLU A 267 -11.18 26.89 5.39
CA GLU A 267 -12.26 25.92 5.41
C GLU A 267 -11.71 24.47 5.47
N PRO A 268 -12.52 23.47 5.85
CA PRO A 268 -12.07 22.07 5.84
C PRO A 268 -11.53 21.59 4.50
N ARG A 269 -12.03 22.14 3.37
CA ARG A 269 -11.51 21.83 2.02
C ARG A 269 -10.09 22.33 1.78
N SER A 270 -9.64 23.37 2.48
CA SER A 270 -8.28 23.90 2.39
C SER A 270 -7.22 22.92 2.90
N PHE A 271 -7.61 21.95 3.71
CA PHE A 271 -6.75 20.89 4.23
C PHE A 271 -6.93 19.56 3.52
N SER A 272 -7.69 19.50 2.42
CA SER A 272 -7.88 18.30 1.65
C SER A 272 -6.87 18.19 0.52
N PHE A 273 -6.03 17.16 0.54
CA PHE A 273 -5.12 16.86 -0.57
C PHE A 273 -5.84 16.21 -1.77
N ASN A 274 -7.12 15.84 -1.62
CA ASN A 274 -7.97 15.33 -2.72
C ASN A 274 -8.77 16.45 -3.40
N ASN A 275 -8.66 17.69 -2.90
CA ASN A 275 -9.38 18.84 -3.43
C ASN A 275 -8.37 19.86 -3.97
N PRO A 276 -8.57 20.45 -5.15
CA PRO A 276 -7.67 21.46 -5.74
C PRO A 276 -7.43 22.69 -4.84
N PHE A 277 -8.37 23.02 -3.92
CA PHE A 277 -8.20 24.12 -2.98
C PHE A 277 -7.07 23.91 -1.99
N GLY A 278 -6.87 22.67 -1.51
CA GLY A 278 -5.83 22.34 -0.53
C GLY A 278 -4.63 21.61 -1.12
N ALA A 279 -4.80 20.91 -2.24
CA ALA A 279 -3.76 20.07 -2.84
C ALA A 279 -2.58 20.87 -3.39
N CYS A 280 -1.37 20.35 -3.23
CA CYS A 280 -0.19 20.88 -3.91
C CYS A 280 -0.42 20.89 -5.43
N PRO A 281 -0.24 22.04 -6.11
CA PRO A 281 -0.55 22.17 -7.55
C PRO A 281 0.38 21.35 -8.44
N GLU A 282 1.61 21.02 -7.99
CA GLU A 282 2.56 20.25 -8.80
C GLU A 282 2.30 18.73 -8.77
N CYS A 283 1.99 18.17 -7.62
CA CYS A 283 1.74 16.73 -7.48
C CYS A 283 0.24 16.40 -7.35
N LEU A 284 -0.63 17.40 -7.43
CA LEU A 284 -2.08 17.24 -7.32
C LEU A 284 -2.51 16.45 -6.07
N GLY A 285 -1.78 16.64 -4.95
CA GLY A 285 -2.06 15.99 -3.67
C GLY A 285 -1.47 14.61 -3.50
N LEU A 286 -0.70 14.08 -4.44
CA LEU A 286 -0.04 12.78 -4.31
C LEU A 286 1.13 12.81 -3.32
N GLY A 287 1.83 13.94 -3.20
CA GLY A 287 3.03 14.09 -2.38
C GLY A 287 4.31 13.59 -3.06
N TYR A 288 4.20 12.87 -4.15
CA TYR A 288 5.32 12.31 -4.90
C TYR A 288 5.09 12.41 -6.41
N LYS A 289 6.14 12.19 -7.17
CA LYS A 289 6.11 12.02 -8.63
C LYS A 289 6.78 10.71 -8.99
N MET A 290 6.32 10.05 -10.03
CA MET A 290 7.02 8.96 -10.67
C MET A 290 7.94 9.55 -11.73
N GLU A 291 9.24 9.43 -11.54
CA GLU A 291 10.26 9.94 -12.46
C GLU A 291 11.13 8.78 -12.94
N PHE A 292 11.58 8.81 -14.20
CA PHE A 292 12.52 7.82 -14.71
C PHE A 292 13.85 7.94 -13.99
N ASP A 293 14.34 6.83 -13.47
CA ASP A 293 15.58 6.76 -12.70
C ASP A 293 16.74 6.35 -13.61
N PRO A 294 17.80 7.17 -13.74
CA PRO A 294 19.00 6.82 -14.51
C PRO A 294 19.65 5.52 -14.03
N ASP A 295 19.62 5.22 -12.74
CA ASP A 295 20.25 4.02 -12.17
C ASP A 295 19.49 2.74 -12.51
N LEU A 296 18.19 2.82 -12.73
CA LEU A 296 17.39 1.71 -13.26
C LEU A 296 17.56 1.55 -14.78
N MET A 297 17.82 2.64 -15.49
CA MET A 297 18.01 2.64 -16.94
C MET A 297 19.41 2.15 -17.32
N ILE A 298 20.41 2.39 -16.45
CA ILE A 298 21.82 2.00 -16.57
C ILE A 298 22.25 1.34 -15.26
N PRO A 299 21.81 0.10 -14.99
CA PRO A 299 22.00 -0.54 -13.69
C PRO A 299 23.45 -0.96 -13.43
N ASP A 300 24.19 -1.31 -14.47
CA ASP A 300 25.61 -1.64 -14.37
C ASP A 300 26.46 -0.59 -15.11
N LYS A 301 26.95 0.36 -14.33
CA LYS A 301 27.80 1.44 -14.85
C LYS A 301 29.23 0.99 -15.15
N SER A 302 29.61 -0.22 -14.79
CA SER A 302 30.91 -0.80 -15.16
C SER A 302 30.96 -1.28 -16.60
N LEU A 303 29.79 -1.48 -17.21
CA LEU A 303 29.66 -1.80 -18.63
C LEU A 303 29.75 -0.55 -19.48
N SER A 304 30.29 -0.72 -20.70
CA SER A 304 30.21 0.27 -21.76
C SER A 304 28.85 0.24 -22.46
N ILE A 305 28.55 1.26 -23.26
CA ILE A 305 27.33 1.30 -24.07
C ILE A 305 27.34 0.17 -25.10
N SER A 306 28.47 -0.12 -25.69
CA SER A 306 28.64 -1.24 -26.63
C SER A 306 28.42 -2.60 -26.00
N GLU A 307 28.73 -2.76 -24.71
CA GLU A 307 28.47 -3.97 -23.92
C GLU A 307 27.03 -4.07 -23.38
N GLY A 308 26.21 -3.03 -23.56
CA GLY A 308 24.80 -3.02 -23.18
C GLY A 308 24.50 -2.39 -21.83
N ALA A 309 25.25 -1.40 -21.40
CA ALA A 309 24.98 -0.63 -20.19
C ALA A 309 23.54 -0.07 -20.16
N ILE A 310 22.99 0.35 -21.33
CA ILE A 310 21.63 0.87 -21.45
C ILE A 310 20.64 -0.29 -21.64
N VAL A 311 19.80 -0.54 -20.65
CA VAL A 311 18.87 -1.69 -20.65
C VAL A 311 17.41 -1.32 -20.99
N VAL A 312 17.15 -0.05 -21.27
CA VAL A 312 15.79 0.43 -21.54
C VAL A 312 15.28 -0.03 -22.90
N MET A 313 14.04 -0.47 -22.94
CA MET A 313 13.38 -0.90 -24.18
C MET A 313 13.43 0.16 -25.28
N GLY A 314 13.83 -0.27 -26.47
CA GLY A 314 14.03 0.59 -27.64
C GLY A 314 15.41 1.28 -27.70
N TRP A 315 16.23 1.17 -26.63
CA TRP A 315 17.63 1.58 -26.61
C TRP A 315 18.61 0.40 -26.46
N GLN A 316 18.13 -0.79 -26.10
CA GLN A 316 18.93 -2.02 -26.06
C GLN A 316 19.62 -2.33 -27.41
N SER A 317 19.00 -1.92 -28.50
CA SER A 317 19.57 -2.05 -29.85
C SER A 317 20.80 -1.15 -30.12
N CYS A 318 21.17 -0.29 -29.18
CA CYS A 318 22.39 0.54 -29.32
C CYS A 318 23.68 -0.29 -29.39
N THR A 319 23.67 -1.54 -28.93
CA THR A 319 24.75 -2.51 -29.11
C THR A 319 24.88 -3.02 -30.57
N ASP A 320 23.80 -2.96 -31.34
CA ASP A 320 23.79 -3.32 -32.76
C ASP A 320 24.22 -2.13 -33.61
N LYS A 321 25.42 -2.29 -34.28
CA LYS A 321 26.01 -1.27 -35.14
C LYS A 321 25.14 -0.88 -36.34
N SER A 322 24.15 -1.68 -36.70
CA SER A 322 23.21 -1.38 -37.78
C SER A 322 21.99 -0.60 -37.32
N SER A 323 21.78 -0.40 -36.03
CA SER A 323 20.60 0.27 -35.46
C SER A 323 20.67 1.79 -35.56
N PHE A 324 19.52 2.43 -35.68
CA PHE A 324 19.42 3.88 -35.67
C PHE A 324 19.82 4.49 -34.33
N THR A 325 19.56 3.81 -33.20
CA THR A 325 20.01 4.22 -31.87
C THR A 325 21.55 4.23 -31.77
N ASN A 326 22.21 3.24 -32.30
CA ASN A 326 23.69 3.21 -32.39
C ASN A 326 24.20 4.37 -33.25
N ALA A 327 23.55 4.65 -34.40
CA ALA A 327 23.92 5.77 -35.26
C ALA A 327 23.82 7.14 -34.57
N ILE A 328 22.79 7.35 -33.74
CA ILE A 328 22.64 8.55 -32.90
C ILE A 328 23.81 8.66 -31.91
N LEU A 329 24.09 7.60 -31.16
CA LEU A 329 25.16 7.60 -30.16
C LEU A 329 26.54 7.82 -30.80
N ASN A 330 26.81 7.21 -31.95
CA ASN A 330 28.03 7.48 -32.71
C ASN A 330 28.12 8.93 -33.22
N ALA A 331 27.01 9.56 -33.53
CA ALA A 331 27.00 10.98 -33.90
C ALA A 331 27.33 11.87 -32.68
N LEU A 332 26.84 11.53 -31.51
CA LEU A 332 27.19 12.19 -30.25
C LEU A 332 28.67 11.99 -29.91
N CYS A 333 29.21 10.77 -30.11
CA CYS A 333 30.62 10.49 -29.91
C CYS A 333 31.53 11.39 -30.77
N ARG A 334 31.19 11.56 -32.05
CA ARG A 334 31.96 12.45 -32.94
C ARG A 334 31.89 13.93 -32.56
N GLU A 335 30.69 14.37 -32.11
CA GLU A 335 30.48 15.78 -31.77
C GLU A 335 31.10 16.15 -30.43
N TYR A 336 31.03 15.27 -29.43
CA TYR A 336 31.43 15.56 -28.06
C TYR A 336 32.72 14.88 -27.62
N GLY A 337 33.35 14.07 -28.49
CA GLY A 337 34.69 13.49 -28.28
C GLY A 337 34.76 12.40 -27.24
N PHE A 338 33.80 11.45 -27.25
CA PHE A 338 33.83 10.24 -26.41
C PHE A 338 33.67 8.98 -27.24
N ASP A 339 33.79 7.80 -26.61
CA ASP A 339 33.77 6.47 -27.21
C ASP A 339 32.70 5.60 -26.57
N LEU A 340 32.05 4.73 -27.34
CA LEU A 340 30.99 3.83 -26.82
C LEU A 340 31.56 2.61 -26.07
N ASP A 341 32.84 2.32 -26.18
CA ASP A 341 33.52 1.20 -25.54
C ASP A 341 34.05 1.53 -24.13
N THR A 342 34.01 2.79 -23.75
CA THR A 342 34.36 3.24 -22.40
C THR A 342 33.24 2.90 -21.39
N PRO A 343 33.56 2.32 -20.20
CA PRO A 343 32.56 2.11 -19.12
C PRO A 343 31.79 3.37 -18.76
N PHE A 344 30.47 3.26 -18.55
CA PHE A 344 29.62 4.43 -18.31
C PHE A 344 30.04 5.27 -17.09
N LYS A 345 30.56 4.63 -16.05
CA LYS A 345 31.07 5.30 -14.84
C LYS A 345 32.28 6.19 -15.10
N ASP A 346 33.08 5.86 -16.15
CA ASP A 346 34.35 6.52 -16.47
C ASP A 346 34.15 7.73 -17.40
N TYR A 347 32.93 7.95 -17.92
CA TYR A 347 32.63 9.16 -18.68
C TYR A 347 32.67 10.40 -17.78
N PRO A 348 33.19 11.53 -18.27
CA PRO A 348 33.04 12.82 -17.62
C PRO A 348 31.55 13.15 -17.37
N LYS A 349 31.24 13.81 -16.27
CA LYS A 349 29.85 14.18 -15.89
C LYS A 349 29.07 14.84 -17.03
N LYS A 350 29.74 15.73 -17.79
CA LYS A 350 29.17 16.38 -18.97
C LYS A 350 28.67 15.40 -20.03
N ILE A 351 29.40 14.32 -20.27
CA ILE A 351 29.00 13.28 -21.25
C ILE A 351 27.84 12.45 -20.71
N GLN A 352 27.91 12.07 -19.44
CA GLN A 352 26.78 11.39 -18.79
C GLN A 352 25.50 12.24 -18.87
N ASP A 353 25.59 13.54 -18.61
CA ASP A 353 24.45 14.46 -18.69
C ASP A 353 23.91 14.61 -20.13
N ILE A 354 24.77 14.61 -21.15
CA ILE A 354 24.35 14.64 -22.55
C ILE A 354 23.58 13.36 -22.90
N ILE A 355 24.08 12.20 -22.49
CA ILE A 355 23.41 10.91 -22.73
C ILE A 355 22.05 10.87 -22.02
N LEU A 356 22.00 11.29 -20.78
CA LEU A 356 20.77 11.20 -19.96
C LEU A 356 19.76 12.31 -20.29
N TYR A 357 20.19 13.57 -20.40
CA TYR A 357 19.32 14.73 -20.49
C TYR A 357 19.33 15.44 -21.85
N GLY A 358 20.23 15.03 -22.75
CA GLY A 358 20.28 15.48 -24.14
C GLY A 358 21.21 16.66 -24.42
N THR A 359 21.15 17.10 -25.68
CA THR A 359 22.06 18.15 -26.24
C THR A 359 21.57 19.58 -26.01
N GLY A 360 20.51 19.80 -25.22
CA GLY A 360 19.95 21.14 -24.98
C GLY A 360 19.39 21.82 -26.24
N GLY A 361 18.99 21.02 -27.26
CA GLY A 361 18.46 21.53 -28.52
C GLY A 361 19.51 21.63 -29.65
N HIS A 362 20.80 21.39 -29.34
CA HIS A 362 21.83 21.33 -30.39
C HIS A 362 21.63 20.10 -31.28
N SER A 363 21.58 20.29 -32.61
CA SER A 363 21.36 19.22 -33.57
C SER A 363 22.70 18.63 -34.06
N VAL A 364 22.83 17.30 -33.97
CA VAL A 364 23.99 16.54 -34.47
C VAL A 364 23.64 15.86 -35.79
N LYS A 365 24.61 15.73 -36.68
CA LYS A 365 24.45 15.01 -37.96
C LYS A 365 24.58 13.50 -37.75
N VAL A 366 23.48 12.78 -37.91
CA VAL A 366 23.38 11.33 -37.79
C VAL A 366 23.48 10.72 -39.20
N TYR A 367 24.50 9.93 -39.45
CA TYR A 367 24.66 9.15 -40.67
C TYR A 367 24.11 7.74 -40.43
N TYR A 368 23.08 7.38 -41.16
CA TYR A 368 22.43 6.09 -41.00
C TYR A 368 22.22 5.39 -42.32
N LYS A 369 22.61 4.10 -42.33
CA LYS A 369 22.40 3.18 -43.45
C LYS A 369 21.44 2.08 -43.01
N GLY A 370 20.18 2.20 -43.43
CA GLY A 370 19.12 1.25 -43.11
C GLY A 370 18.69 0.41 -44.31
N GLN A 371 17.77 -0.50 -44.09
CA GLN A 371 17.23 -1.37 -45.16
C GLN A 371 16.59 -0.61 -46.36
N ARG A 372 16.17 0.65 -46.12
CA ARG A 372 15.50 1.51 -47.12
C ARG A 372 16.42 2.56 -47.75
N GLY A 373 17.75 2.51 -47.53
CA GLY A 373 18.71 3.47 -48.07
C GLY A 373 19.62 4.12 -47.02
N GLU A 374 20.52 4.97 -47.50
CA GLU A 374 21.44 5.76 -46.69
C GLU A 374 20.93 7.21 -46.62
N GLY A 375 21.08 7.84 -45.43
CA GLY A 375 20.67 9.22 -45.23
C GLY A 375 21.43 9.93 -44.12
N VAL A 376 21.42 11.26 -44.17
CA VAL A 376 21.97 12.12 -43.13
C VAL A 376 20.83 12.87 -42.50
N TYR A 377 20.66 12.72 -41.18
CA TYR A 377 19.60 13.33 -40.42
C TYR A 377 20.17 14.33 -39.44
N ALA A 378 19.58 15.51 -39.33
CA ALA A 378 19.89 16.44 -38.25
C ALA A 378 18.97 16.12 -37.04
N VAL A 379 19.54 15.63 -35.95
CA VAL A 379 18.81 15.19 -34.78
C VAL A 379 19.25 16.01 -33.57
N ALA A 380 18.33 16.73 -32.95
CA ALA A 380 18.52 17.29 -31.61
C ALA A 380 18.19 16.20 -30.59
N PHE A 381 19.20 15.55 -30.03
CA PHE A 381 19.00 14.44 -29.13
C PHE A 381 18.38 14.92 -27.79
N PRO A 382 17.15 14.51 -27.44
CA PRO A 382 16.46 15.01 -26.25
C PRO A 382 16.97 14.40 -24.93
N GLY A 383 17.90 13.44 -25.01
CA GLY A 383 18.36 12.63 -23.89
C GLY A 383 17.55 11.34 -23.72
N LEU A 384 18.18 10.37 -23.08
CA LEU A 384 17.57 9.06 -22.84
C LEU A 384 16.27 9.17 -22.05
N ILE A 385 16.28 9.94 -20.95
CA ILE A 385 15.12 10.11 -20.05
C ILE A 385 13.92 10.69 -20.80
N ARG A 386 14.08 11.83 -21.47
CA ARG A 386 12.98 12.46 -22.22
C ARG A 386 12.47 11.59 -23.37
N ASN A 387 13.37 10.88 -24.05
CA ASN A 387 12.95 9.99 -25.13
C ASN A 387 12.08 8.83 -24.61
N VAL A 388 12.47 8.23 -23.50
CA VAL A 388 11.70 7.15 -22.86
C VAL A 388 10.39 7.67 -22.28
N GLU A 389 10.38 8.86 -21.68
CA GLU A 389 9.16 9.53 -21.19
C GLU A 389 8.16 9.79 -22.31
N GLN A 390 8.63 10.23 -23.46
CA GLN A 390 7.79 10.44 -24.64
C GLN A 390 7.19 9.11 -25.14
N ARG A 391 8.01 8.06 -25.26
CA ARG A 391 7.53 6.72 -25.65
C ARG A 391 6.50 6.16 -24.66
N TYR A 392 6.71 6.36 -23.37
CA TYR A 392 5.74 5.96 -22.33
C TYR A 392 4.38 6.66 -22.51
N LYS A 393 4.39 7.96 -22.83
CA LYS A 393 3.17 8.74 -23.08
C LYS A 393 2.45 8.32 -24.37
N GLU A 394 3.21 7.97 -25.41
CA GLU A 394 2.67 7.64 -26.74
C GLU A 394 2.22 6.18 -26.89
N THR A 395 2.71 5.27 -26.05
CA THR A 395 2.36 3.85 -26.18
C THR A 395 0.91 3.58 -25.75
N GLY A 396 0.15 2.90 -26.61
CA GLY A 396 -1.20 2.38 -26.30
C GLY A 396 -1.19 0.98 -25.66
N SER A 397 -0.01 0.35 -25.50
CA SER A 397 0.11 -1.01 -24.96
C SER A 397 0.34 -0.99 -23.45
N GLU A 398 -0.56 -1.57 -22.69
CA GLU A 398 -0.43 -1.68 -21.23
C GLU A 398 0.81 -2.48 -20.82
N SER A 399 1.18 -3.52 -21.57
CA SER A 399 2.41 -4.29 -21.32
C SER A 399 3.67 -3.44 -21.48
N MET A 400 3.69 -2.57 -22.50
CA MET A 400 4.79 -1.63 -22.75
C MET A 400 4.86 -0.56 -21.67
N LYS A 401 3.71 -0.04 -21.21
CA LYS A 401 3.68 0.92 -20.10
C LYS A 401 4.27 0.32 -18.83
N GLN A 402 3.86 -0.91 -18.48
CA GLN A 402 4.39 -1.61 -17.31
C GLN A 402 5.90 -1.85 -17.40
N GLU A 403 6.43 -2.15 -18.60
CA GLU A 403 7.88 -2.27 -18.80
C GLU A 403 8.57 -0.92 -18.59
N TYR A 404 8.04 0.18 -19.11
CA TYR A 404 8.60 1.51 -18.85
C TYR A 404 8.49 1.92 -17.38
N GLU A 405 7.39 1.60 -16.70
CA GLU A 405 7.20 1.86 -15.28
C GLU A 405 8.24 1.15 -14.41
N SER A 406 8.79 0.01 -14.86
CA SER A 406 9.88 -0.67 -14.16
C SER A 406 11.19 0.14 -14.09
N PHE A 407 11.31 1.19 -14.89
CA PHE A 407 12.44 2.13 -14.88
C PHE A 407 12.13 3.43 -14.12
N MET A 408 10.97 3.52 -13.47
CA MET A 408 10.58 4.69 -12.70
C MET A 408 10.80 4.47 -11.21
N GLN A 409 11.17 5.54 -10.53
CA GLN A 409 11.25 5.61 -9.08
C GLN A 409 10.26 6.64 -8.54
N ILE A 410 9.72 6.37 -7.35
CA ILE A 410 8.86 7.30 -6.63
C ILE A 410 9.77 8.30 -5.90
N THR A 411 9.72 9.58 -6.31
CA THR A 411 10.47 10.66 -5.68
C THR A 411 9.52 11.63 -4.96
N PRO A 412 9.89 12.15 -3.78
CA PRO A 412 9.08 13.17 -3.11
C PRO A 412 8.91 14.41 -4.01
N CYS A 413 7.71 14.96 -4.08
CA CYS A 413 7.43 16.16 -4.84
C CYS A 413 8.29 17.32 -4.36
N LYS A 414 9.05 17.97 -5.25
CA LYS A 414 9.99 19.05 -4.92
C LYS A 414 9.31 20.29 -4.33
N ALA A 415 8.06 20.58 -4.74
CA ALA A 415 7.31 21.75 -4.27
C ALA A 415 6.79 21.58 -2.84
N CYS A 416 6.13 20.45 -2.53
CA CYS A 416 5.55 20.19 -1.21
C CYS A 416 6.43 19.29 -0.33
N ARG A 417 7.54 18.77 -0.83
CA ARG A 417 8.45 17.87 -0.10
C ARG A 417 7.74 16.66 0.54
N GLY A 418 6.77 16.08 -0.18
CA GLY A 418 5.98 14.96 0.30
C GLY A 418 4.73 15.33 1.12
N GLN A 419 4.53 16.59 1.46
CA GLN A 419 3.46 17.03 2.38
C GLN A 419 2.07 17.11 1.75
N ARG A 420 1.94 16.91 0.44
CA ARG A 420 0.67 16.83 -0.32
C ARG A 420 -0.15 18.11 -0.43
N LEU A 421 -0.02 19.06 0.49
CA LEU A 421 -0.81 20.30 0.60
C LEU A 421 -0.07 21.53 0.08
N LYS A 422 -0.83 22.59 -0.14
CA LYS A 422 -0.30 23.94 -0.42
C LYS A 422 0.43 24.50 0.80
N LYS A 423 1.36 25.44 0.57
CA LYS A 423 2.13 26.09 1.64
C LYS A 423 1.25 26.89 2.59
N GLU A 424 0.18 27.49 2.08
CA GLU A 424 -0.80 28.26 2.85
C GLU A 424 -1.56 27.37 3.83
N SER A 425 -1.97 26.18 3.39
CA SER A 425 -2.63 25.18 4.25
C SER A 425 -1.69 24.63 5.32
N LEU A 426 -0.43 24.41 4.97
CA LEU A 426 0.60 23.94 5.90
C LEU A 426 1.05 25.02 6.90
N ALA A 427 0.78 26.30 6.60
CA ALA A 427 1.08 27.40 7.50
C ALA A 427 0.02 27.58 8.62
N VAL A 428 -1.03 26.78 8.65
CA VAL A 428 -2.01 26.76 9.74
C VAL A 428 -1.59 25.71 10.78
N THR A 429 -1.53 26.10 12.05
CA THR A 429 -1.09 25.21 13.14
C THR A 429 -2.15 25.05 14.24
N VAL A 430 -2.12 23.93 14.91
CA VAL A 430 -2.84 23.63 16.16
C VAL A 430 -1.81 23.11 17.15
N ALA A 431 -1.69 23.76 18.32
CA ALA A 431 -0.63 23.47 19.29
C ALA A 431 0.77 23.40 18.60
N ASP A 432 1.09 24.44 17.81
CA ASP A 432 2.35 24.64 17.07
C ASP A 432 2.70 23.57 16.03
N LYS A 433 1.75 22.71 15.66
CA LYS A 433 1.93 21.66 14.66
C LYS A 433 0.98 21.85 13.48
N ASN A 434 1.48 21.69 12.26
CA ASN A 434 0.63 21.67 11.07
C ASN A 434 -0.02 20.28 10.90
N ILE A 435 -1.03 20.20 10.02
CA ILE A 435 -1.81 18.95 9.84
C ILE A 435 -0.94 17.79 9.32
N TYR A 436 0.08 18.07 8.50
CA TYR A 436 0.99 17.02 8.01
C TYR A 436 1.88 16.47 9.14
N GLU A 437 2.43 17.34 9.96
CA GLU A 437 3.28 16.93 11.09
C GLU A 437 2.50 16.02 12.06
N ILE A 438 1.26 16.38 12.38
CA ILE A 438 0.39 15.58 13.27
C ILE A 438 0.05 14.24 12.62
N THR A 439 -0.36 14.26 11.36
CA THR A 439 -0.76 13.02 10.68
C THR A 439 0.42 12.10 10.33
N ASN A 440 1.64 12.62 10.34
CA ASN A 440 2.85 11.83 10.11
C ASN A 440 3.43 11.22 11.41
N MET A 441 2.94 11.63 12.58
CA MET A 441 3.28 10.98 13.83
C MET A 441 2.79 9.53 13.84
N SER A 442 3.54 8.64 14.51
CA SER A 442 2.99 7.32 14.86
C SER A 442 1.77 7.47 15.76
N ILE A 443 0.84 6.51 15.69
CA ILE A 443 -0.40 6.51 16.49
C ILE A 443 -0.09 6.68 17.99
N ASP A 444 0.98 6.04 18.48
CA ASP A 444 1.42 6.18 19.88
C ASP A 444 1.84 7.62 20.20
N LYS A 445 2.69 8.24 19.37
CA LYS A 445 3.09 9.64 19.52
C LYS A 445 1.91 10.59 19.41
N LEU A 446 1.00 10.31 18.47
CA LEU A 446 -0.21 11.09 18.26
C LEU A 446 -1.14 11.02 19.48
N LYS A 447 -1.33 9.82 20.05
CA LYS A 447 -2.12 9.63 21.27
C LYS A 447 -1.57 10.45 22.45
N ARG A 448 -0.25 10.43 22.66
CA ARG A 448 0.42 11.26 23.68
C ARG A 448 0.27 12.75 23.39
N PHE A 449 0.53 13.18 22.16
CA PHE A 449 0.38 14.59 21.76
C PHE A 449 -1.06 15.09 22.00
N LEU A 450 -2.09 14.33 21.64
CA LEU A 450 -3.49 14.69 21.86
C LEU A 450 -3.89 14.76 23.34
N ALA A 451 -3.19 14.03 24.21
CA ALA A 451 -3.40 14.08 25.65
C ALA A 451 -2.73 15.33 26.29
N GLU A 452 -1.56 15.71 25.81
CA GLU A 452 -0.69 16.73 26.40
C GLU A 452 -0.86 18.12 25.78
N MET A 453 -1.47 18.22 24.59
CA MET A 453 -1.58 19.50 23.86
C MET A 453 -2.35 20.54 24.68
N GLN A 454 -1.80 21.74 24.70
CA GLN A 454 -2.41 22.90 25.34
C GLN A 454 -3.15 23.74 24.30
N LEU A 455 -4.40 24.02 24.57
CA LEU A 455 -5.27 24.88 23.77
C LEU A 455 -5.83 26.00 24.65
N SER A 456 -6.08 27.16 24.07
CA SER A 456 -6.74 28.26 24.76
C SER A 456 -8.16 27.84 25.20
N PRO A 457 -8.76 28.48 26.23
CA PRO A 457 -10.12 28.16 26.66
C PRO A 457 -11.17 28.20 25.54
N GLN A 458 -11.04 29.16 24.63
CA GLN A 458 -11.90 29.27 23.45
C GLN A 458 -11.71 28.12 22.48
N GLN A 459 -10.45 27.74 22.16
CA GLN A 459 -10.15 26.62 21.30
C GLN A 459 -10.61 25.29 21.92
N GLN A 460 -10.50 25.14 23.23
CA GLN A 460 -11.00 23.96 23.95
C GLN A 460 -12.52 23.85 23.82
N LEU A 461 -13.25 24.95 23.98
CA LEU A 461 -14.70 24.93 23.84
C LEU A 461 -15.15 24.53 22.44
N ILE A 462 -14.54 25.12 21.41
CA ILE A 462 -14.86 24.87 20.01
C ILE A 462 -14.45 23.44 19.62
N GLY A 463 -13.23 23.01 20.02
CA GLY A 463 -12.63 21.74 19.63
C GLY A 463 -13.09 20.52 20.42
N LYS A 464 -13.78 20.70 21.56
CA LYS A 464 -14.10 19.64 22.53
C LYS A 464 -14.68 18.37 21.90
N GLN A 465 -15.73 18.54 21.10
CA GLN A 465 -16.42 17.38 20.49
C GLN A 465 -15.56 16.72 19.40
N ILE A 466 -14.87 17.52 18.59
CA ILE A 466 -13.98 17.05 17.53
C ILE A 466 -12.83 16.24 18.13
N LEU A 467 -12.19 16.75 19.18
CA LEU A 467 -11.10 16.09 19.87
C LEU A 467 -11.53 14.81 20.57
N LYS A 468 -12.75 14.75 21.10
CA LYS A 468 -13.31 13.53 21.66
C LYS A 468 -13.36 12.41 20.62
N GLU A 469 -13.86 12.70 19.42
CA GLU A 469 -13.93 11.75 18.31
C GLU A 469 -12.54 11.33 17.82
N ILE A 470 -11.62 12.28 17.65
CA ILE A 470 -10.23 11.98 17.24
C ILE A 470 -9.57 11.06 18.26
N ARG A 471 -9.65 11.37 19.55
CA ARG A 471 -9.04 10.56 20.63
C ARG A 471 -9.61 9.15 20.68
N ALA A 472 -10.91 9.00 20.54
CA ALA A 472 -11.56 7.69 20.52
C ALA A 472 -11.08 6.84 19.35
N ARG A 473 -11.10 7.37 18.11
CA ARG A 473 -10.69 6.66 16.89
C ARG A 473 -9.19 6.34 16.87
N VAL A 474 -8.34 7.26 17.34
CA VAL A 474 -6.91 7.01 17.51
C VAL A 474 -6.66 5.92 18.57
N GLY A 475 -7.48 5.91 19.65
CA GLY A 475 -7.45 4.86 20.66
C GLY A 475 -7.74 3.48 20.07
N PHE A 476 -8.78 3.34 19.25
CA PHE A 476 -9.13 2.07 18.61
C PHE A 476 -8.02 1.52 17.68
N LEU A 477 -7.32 2.41 16.98
CA LEU A 477 -6.16 1.98 16.18
C LEU A 477 -5.02 1.43 17.07
N ALA A 478 -4.80 2.01 18.24
CA ALA A 478 -3.84 1.50 19.21
C ALA A 478 -4.29 0.16 19.82
N ASP A 479 -5.57 0.02 20.13
CA ASP A 479 -6.15 -1.17 20.76
C ASP A 479 -6.07 -2.42 19.83
N VAL A 480 -6.01 -2.23 18.51
CA VAL A 480 -5.78 -3.32 17.55
C VAL A 480 -4.30 -3.52 17.18
N GLY A 481 -3.36 -2.95 17.95
CA GLY A 481 -1.93 -3.15 17.76
C GLY A 481 -1.30 -2.40 16.58
N LEU A 482 -1.86 -1.27 16.17
CA LEU A 482 -1.36 -0.44 15.05
C LEU A 482 -0.65 0.84 15.53
N GLU A 483 -0.08 0.84 16.72
CA GLU A 483 0.56 1.99 17.37
C GLU A 483 1.72 2.58 16.58
N TYR A 484 2.41 1.75 15.79
CA TYR A 484 3.56 2.13 14.97
C TYR A 484 3.21 2.81 13.65
N LEU A 485 1.97 2.69 13.17
CA LEU A 485 1.53 3.32 11.93
C LEU A 485 1.36 4.83 12.10
N SER A 486 1.43 5.55 10.97
CA SER A 486 1.03 6.96 10.91
C SER A 486 -0.26 7.13 10.08
N LEU A 487 -1.03 8.18 10.37
CA LEU A 487 -2.25 8.48 9.60
C LEU A 487 -1.94 8.87 8.14
N ALA A 488 -0.75 9.41 7.87
CA ALA A 488 -0.30 9.79 6.54
C ALA A 488 0.11 8.59 5.67
N ARG A 489 0.29 7.39 6.25
CA ARG A 489 0.74 6.21 5.50
C ARG A 489 -0.27 5.83 4.41
N ALA A 490 0.22 5.65 3.20
CA ALA A 490 -0.60 5.27 2.06
C ALA A 490 -1.14 3.82 2.21
N THR A 491 -2.42 3.62 1.91
CA THR A 491 -3.07 2.30 2.06
C THR A 491 -2.47 1.22 1.17
N GLY A 492 -1.94 1.60 -0.01
CA GLY A 492 -1.27 0.67 -0.91
C GLY A 492 0.06 0.09 -0.38
N THR A 493 0.62 0.65 0.71
CA THR A 493 1.84 0.17 1.36
C THR A 493 1.57 -0.70 2.58
N LEU A 494 0.31 -0.90 2.93
CA LEU A 494 -0.10 -1.71 4.07
C LEU A 494 -0.05 -3.20 3.72
N SER A 495 0.30 -4.03 4.70
CA SER A 495 0.07 -5.47 4.62
C SER A 495 -1.43 -5.79 4.66
N GLY A 496 -1.82 -7.00 4.23
CA GLY A 496 -3.21 -7.44 4.31
C GLY A 496 -3.78 -7.37 5.73
N GLY A 497 -3.03 -7.84 6.71
CA GLY A 497 -3.42 -7.79 8.11
C GLY A 497 -3.50 -6.37 8.68
N GLU A 498 -2.58 -5.45 8.32
CA GLU A 498 -2.69 -4.03 8.71
C GLU A 498 -3.97 -3.40 8.17
N ALA A 499 -4.27 -3.61 6.89
CA ALA A 499 -5.48 -3.06 6.26
C ALA A 499 -6.77 -3.61 6.90
N GLN A 500 -6.78 -4.89 7.26
CA GLN A 500 -7.90 -5.54 7.93
C GLN A 500 -8.12 -4.97 9.34
N ARG A 501 -7.06 -4.81 10.13
CA ARG A 501 -7.13 -4.22 11.48
C ARG A 501 -7.57 -2.76 11.47
N ILE A 502 -7.15 -1.98 10.45
CA ILE A 502 -7.66 -0.62 10.27
C ILE A 502 -9.17 -0.62 10.07
N ARG A 503 -9.70 -1.53 9.25
CA ARG A 503 -11.16 -1.68 9.06
C ARG A 503 -11.85 -2.10 10.36
N LEU A 504 -11.27 -3.07 11.08
CA LEU A 504 -11.78 -3.49 12.38
C LEU A 504 -11.86 -2.31 13.36
N ALA A 505 -10.79 -1.53 13.50
CA ALA A 505 -10.76 -0.34 14.35
C ALA A 505 -11.82 0.69 13.93
N THR A 506 -12.04 0.87 12.62
CA THR A 506 -13.09 1.76 12.10
C THR A 506 -14.49 1.26 12.48
N GLN A 507 -14.73 -0.06 12.41
CA GLN A 507 -16.03 -0.64 12.79
C GLN A 507 -16.28 -0.58 14.29
N ILE A 508 -15.27 -0.82 15.13
CA ILE A 508 -15.37 -0.61 16.59
C ILE A 508 -15.75 0.84 16.87
N GLY A 509 -15.10 1.78 16.15
CA GLY A 509 -15.40 3.21 16.28
C GLY A 509 -16.78 3.64 15.81
N SER A 510 -17.46 2.84 14.98
CA SER A 510 -18.83 3.12 14.55
C SER A 510 -19.89 2.92 15.65
N GLY A 511 -19.55 2.14 16.69
CA GLY A 511 -20.44 1.86 17.81
C GLY A 511 -21.71 1.09 17.44
N LEU A 512 -21.70 0.36 16.33
CA LEU A 512 -22.83 -0.45 15.89
C LEU A 512 -23.06 -1.61 16.85
N VAL A 513 -24.33 -1.89 17.15
CA VAL A 513 -24.76 -3.00 18.02
C VAL A 513 -25.80 -3.87 17.31
N GLY A 514 -25.84 -5.15 17.68
CA GLY A 514 -26.77 -6.11 17.08
C GLY A 514 -26.41 -6.53 15.66
N VAL A 515 -25.14 -6.45 15.28
CA VAL A 515 -24.59 -6.79 13.96
C VAL A 515 -23.82 -8.11 14.03
N ALA A 516 -23.78 -8.87 12.94
CA ALA A 516 -22.86 -9.99 12.77
C ALA A 516 -21.60 -9.50 12.04
N TYR A 517 -20.46 -9.53 12.70
CA TYR A 517 -19.17 -9.29 12.10
C TYR A 517 -18.56 -10.61 11.66
N ILE A 518 -18.18 -10.70 10.38
CA ILE A 518 -17.55 -11.88 9.80
C ILE A 518 -16.12 -11.50 9.41
N LEU A 519 -15.15 -12.12 10.08
CA LEU A 519 -13.72 -11.80 9.95
C LEU A 519 -12.96 -13.00 9.35
N ASP A 520 -12.02 -12.69 8.45
CA ASP A 520 -11.13 -13.67 7.82
C ASP A 520 -9.72 -13.55 8.40
N GLU A 521 -9.34 -14.49 9.24
CA GLU A 521 -8.00 -14.61 9.84
C GLU A 521 -7.42 -13.28 10.39
N PRO A 522 -8.08 -12.61 11.34
CA PRO A 522 -7.66 -11.30 11.82
C PRO A 522 -6.33 -11.31 12.58
N SER A 523 -5.86 -12.48 13.07
CA SER A 523 -4.57 -12.64 13.76
C SER A 523 -3.36 -12.69 12.80
N ILE A 524 -3.60 -12.65 11.49
CA ILE A 524 -2.56 -12.86 10.46
C ILE A 524 -1.42 -11.82 10.55
N GLY A 525 -0.17 -12.29 10.50
CA GLY A 525 1.01 -11.43 10.56
C GLY A 525 1.21 -10.73 11.92
N LEU A 526 0.53 -11.20 12.97
CA LEU A 526 0.68 -10.69 14.32
C LEU A 526 1.68 -11.48 15.13
N HIS A 527 2.51 -10.75 15.86
CA HIS A 527 3.23 -11.35 16.99
C HIS A 527 2.24 -11.67 18.12
N GLN A 528 2.48 -12.71 18.92
CA GLN A 528 1.56 -13.14 19.99
C GLN A 528 1.18 -12.02 20.95
N ARG A 529 2.12 -11.13 21.30
CA ARG A 529 1.84 -9.94 22.10
C ARG A 529 0.78 -9.03 21.50
N ASP A 530 0.80 -8.85 20.18
CA ASP A 530 -0.16 -7.98 19.47
C ASP A 530 -1.50 -8.72 19.28
N ASN A 531 -1.48 -10.06 19.23
CA ASN A 531 -2.67 -10.89 19.20
C ASN A 531 -3.51 -10.75 20.49
N ASP A 532 -2.87 -10.66 21.64
CA ASP A 532 -3.57 -10.40 22.91
C ASP A 532 -4.39 -9.10 22.87
N LYS A 533 -3.86 -8.03 22.25
CA LYS A 533 -4.58 -6.76 22.06
C LYS A 533 -5.78 -6.93 21.12
N LEU A 534 -5.57 -7.63 20.00
CA LEU A 534 -6.64 -7.93 19.04
C LEU A 534 -7.78 -8.71 19.71
N LEU A 535 -7.48 -9.74 20.50
CA LEU A 535 -8.46 -10.52 21.23
C LEU A 535 -9.26 -9.63 22.20
N GLY A 536 -8.60 -8.73 22.93
CA GLY A 536 -9.26 -7.74 23.77
C GLY A 536 -10.25 -6.85 22.99
N ALA A 537 -9.87 -6.41 21.79
CA ALA A 537 -10.72 -5.60 20.93
C ALA A 537 -11.94 -6.38 20.39
N LEU A 538 -11.73 -7.65 19.99
CA LEU A 538 -12.81 -8.55 19.54
C LEU A 538 -13.80 -8.86 20.68
N MET A 539 -13.31 -9.15 21.88
CA MET A 539 -14.16 -9.37 23.05
C MET A 539 -14.97 -8.11 23.39
N HIS A 540 -14.36 -6.94 23.32
CA HIS A 540 -15.08 -5.68 23.51
C HIS A 540 -16.21 -5.51 22.48
N LEU A 541 -15.95 -5.80 21.21
CA LEU A 541 -16.94 -5.73 20.15
C LEU A 541 -18.12 -6.70 20.38
N ARG A 542 -17.83 -7.93 20.87
CA ARG A 542 -18.85 -8.89 21.32
C ARG A 542 -19.68 -8.33 22.49
N ASP A 543 -19.02 -7.79 23.50
CA ASP A 543 -19.63 -7.31 24.73
C ASP A 543 -20.56 -6.09 24.50
N LEU A 544 -20.38 -5.40 23.37
CA LEU A 544 -21.35 -4.39 22.89
C LEU A 544 -22.66 -5.00 22.36
N GLY A 545 -22.80 -6.33 22.34
CA GLY A 545 -24.02 -7.02 21.86
C GLY A 545 -23.95 -7.39 20.37
N ASN A 546 -22.77 -7.68 19.85
CA ASN A 546 -22.57 -8.13 18.47
C ASN A 546 -22.23 -9.61 18.42
N SER A 547 -22.60 -10.25 17.30
CA SER A 547 -22.17 -11.62 16.98
C SER A 547 -20.86 -11.57 16.19
N LEU A 548 -19.84 -12.29 16.64
CA LEU A 548 -18.58 -12.41 15.94
C LEU A 548 -18.45 -13.80 15.34
N ILE A 549 -18.23 -13.89 14.04
CA ILE A 549 -17.94 -15.12 13.32
C ILE A 549 -16.56 -14.96 12.69
N VAL A 550 -15.58 -15.67 13.21
CA VAL A 550 -14.17 -15.50 12.84
C VAL A 550 -13.63 -16.78 12.24
N VAL A 551 -13.15 -16.74 11.02
CA VAL A 551 -12.37 -17.83 10.43
C VAL A 551 -10.96 -17.75 10.98
N GLU A 552 -10.49 -18.74 11.73
CA GLU A 552 -9.19 -18.68 12.41
C GLU A 552 -8.51 -20.05 12.58
N HIS A 553 -7.18 -19.96 12.72
CA HIS A 553 -6.30 -21.09 12.95
C HIS A 553 -5.38 -20.89 14.17
N ASP A 554 -5.41 -19.73 14.80
CA ASP A 554 -4.60 -19.40 15.97
C ASP A 554 -5.14 -20.07 17.24
N GLU A 555 -4.26 -20.70 18.01
CA GLU A 555 -4.62 -21.42 19.22
C GLU A 555 -5.23 -20.52 20.29
N ASP A 556 -4.62 -19.35 20.54
CA ASP A 556 -5.08 -18.42 21.58
C ASP A 556 -6.46 -17.85 21.24
N THR A 557 -6.71 -17.57 19.96
CA THR A 557 -8.02 -17.13 19.47
C THR A 557 -9.09 -18.21 19.63
N MET A 558 -8.76 -19.47 19.31
CA MET A 558 -9.69 -20.58 19.53
C MET A 558 -10.00 -20.83 21.00
N ARG A 559 -9.02 -20.70 21.89
CA ARG A 559 -9.24 -20.85 23.34
C ARG A 559 -10.04 -19.72 23.95
N ALA A 560 -9.98 -18.52 23.36
CA ALA A 560 -10.73 -17.35 23.78
C ALA A 560 -12.18 -17.34 23.27
N ALA A 561 -12.51 -18.20 22.28
CA ALA A 561 -13.84 -18.24 21.68
C ALA A 561 -14.89 -18.83 22.63
N ASP A 562 -16.12 -18.29 22.59
CA ASP A 562 -17.27 -18.84 23.30
C ASP A 562 -17.74 -20.17 22.66
N CYS A 563 -17.50 -20.32 21.34
CA CYS A 563 -17.88 -21.51 20.59
C CYS A 563 -16.94 -21.68 19.38
N ILE A 564 -16.56 -22.93 19.10
CA ILE A 564 -15.78 -23.30 17.92
C ILE A 564 -16.65 -24.19 17.04
N VAL A 565 -16.63 -23.96 15.75
CA VAL A 565 -17.25 -24.79 14.72
C VAL A 565 -16.14 -25.37 13.85
N ASP A 566 -15.91 -26.67 13.95
CA ASP A 566 -14.86 -27.38 13.19
C ASP A 566 -15.44 -28.00 11.92
N ILE A 567 -14.90 -27.58 10.76
CA ILE A 567 -15.37 -27.99 9.42
C ILE A 567 -14.31 -28.87 8.77
N GLY A 568 -14.74 -30.04 8.31
CA GLY A 568 -13.84 -31.05 7.76
C GLY A 568 -14.58 -32.22 7.12
N PRO A 569 -14.05 -33.41 7.30
CA PRO A 569 -12.78 -33.78 7.98
C PRO A 569 -11.54 -33.55 7.13
N GLY A 570 -11.68 -33.38 5.82
CA GLY A 570 -10.61 -33.17 4.85
C GLY A 570 -10.70 -31.82 4.12
N ALA A 571 -9.98 -31.72 3.01
CA ALA A 571 -9.99 -30.55 2.12
C ALA A 571 -10.75 -30.86 0.82
N GLY A 572 -11.23 -29.85 0.12
CA GLY A 572 -11.93 -29.99 -1.15
C GLY A 572 -13.13 -30.94 -1.07
N GLU A 573 -13.17 -31.97 -1.91
CA GLU A 573 -14.26 -32.93 -1.94
C GLU A 573 -14.38 -33.77 -0.65
N HIS A 574 -13.31 -33.87 0.14
CA HIS A 574 -13.30 -34.57 1.42
C HIS A 574 -13.69 -33.70 2.61
N GLY A 575 -13.95 -32.39 2.35
CA GLY A 575 -14.40 -31.41 3.34
C GLY A 575 -15.91 -31.19 3.34
N GLY A 576 -16.32 -30.02 3.84
CA GLY A 576 -17.67 -29.51 3.75
C GLY A 576 -18.69 -30.06 4.76
N GLN A 577 -18.22 -30.77 5.78
CA GLN A 577 -19.08 -31.33 6.83
C GLN A 577 -18.76 -30.72 8.19
N LEU A 578 -19.76 -30.70 9.08
CA LEU A 578 -19.57 -30.35 10.48
C LEU A 578 -18.91 -31.52 11.23
N VAL A 579 -17.67 -31.34 11.70
CA VAL A 579 -16.92 -32.35 12.47
C VAL A 579 -17.28 -32.27 13.96
N GLY A 580 -17.40 -31.02 14.46
CA GLY A 580 -17.74 -30.77 15.84
C GLY A 580 -18.08 -29.31 16.09
N MET A 581 -18.80 -29.04 17.18
CA MET A 581 -19.14 -27.71 17.63
C MET A 581 -19.21 -27.69 19.15
N GLY A 582 -18.68 -26.66 19.78
CA GLY A 582 -18.66 -26.48 21.23
C GLY A 582 -17.52 -25.59 21.70
N THR A 583 -17.21 -25.65 22.99
CA THR A 583 -16.03 -24.97 23.56
C THR A 583 -14.73 -25.67 23.13
N ALA A 584 -13.58 -25.01 23.38
CA ALA A 584 -12.29 -25.63 23.10
C ALA A 584 -12.10 -26.96 23.85
N GLU A 585 -12.56 -27.03 25.10
CA GLU A 585 -12.51 -28.24 25.93
C GLU A 585 -13.37 -29.39 25.37
N GLU A 586 -14.55 -29.07 24.87
CA GLU A 586 -15.44 -30.06 24.25
C GLU A 586 -14.84 -30.59 22.94
N LEU A 587 -14.23 -29.68 22.13
CA LEU A 587 -13.60 -30.06 20.88
C LEU A 587 -12.36 -30.94 21.10
N MET A 588 -11.57 -30.70 22.18
CA MET A 588 -10.42 -31.55 22.54
C MET A 588 -10.81 -33.00 22.87
N GLN A 589 -12.06 -33.24 23.28
CA GLN A 589 -12.58 -34.60 23.57
C GLN A 589 -13.13 -35.30 22.33
N ASN A 590 -13.36 -34.54 21.24
CA ASN A 590 -13.90 -35.13 20.00
C ASN A 590 -12.82 -35.88 19.22
N PRO A 591 -12.92 -37.23 19.10
CA PRO A 591 -11.89 -38.02 18.43
C PRO A 591 -11.84 -37.81 16.90
N LYS A 592 -12.89 -37.21 16.33
CA LYS A 592 -12.94 -36.91 14.88
C LYS A 592 -12.31 -35.55 14.54
N SER A 593 -12.10 -34.69 15.54
CA SER A 593 -11.55 -33.33 15.32
C SER A 593 -10.02 -33.36 15.30
N ILE A 594 -9.43 -33.11 14.16
CA ILE A 594 -7.99 -32.90 14.02
C ILE A 594 -7.57 -31.66 14.80
N THR A 595 -8.36 -30.56 14.73
CA THR A 595 -8.15 -29.34 15.51
C THR A 595 -8.12 -29.65 17.01
N GLY A 596 -9.11 -30.42 17.51
CA GLY A 596 -9.16 -30.84 18.91
C GLY A 596 -7.96 -31.68 19.34
N ALA A 597 -7.43 -32.50 18.46
CA ALA A 597 -6.22 -33.30 18.72
C ALA A 597 -4.96 -32.41 18.87
N TYR A 598 -4.83 -31.33 18.09
CA TYR A 598 -3.74 -30.35 18.26
C TYR A 598 -3.94 -29.50 19.53
N LEU A 599 -5.13 -28.98 19.78
CA LEU A 599 -5.45 -28.21 20.99
C LEU A 599 -5.23 -28.98 22.29
N SER A 600 -5.45 -30.29 22.27
CA SER A 600 -5.22 -31.17 23.42
C SER A 600 -3.76 -31.62 23.58
N GLY A 601 -2.88 -31.32 22.62
CA GLY A 601 -1.50 -31.78 22.59
C GLY A 601 -1.29 -33.26 22.22
N LYS A 602 -2.36 -33.96 21.83
CA LYS A 602 -2.25 -35.37 21.32
C LYS A 602 -1.47 -35.39 20.00
N LEU A 603 -1.67 -34.37 19.16
CA LEU A 603 -0.85 -34.10 17.99
C LEU A 603 -0.08 -32.82 18.26
N LYS A 604 1.21 -32.84 17.96
CA LYS A 604 2.07 -31.63 18.04
C LYS A 604 3.18 -31.70 17.01
N ILE A 605 3.59 -30.51 16.53
CA ILE A 605 4.78 -30.40 15.68
C ILE A 605 6.00 -30.62 16.56
N PRO A 606 6.86 -31.61 16.27
CA PRO A 606 7.98 -31.95 17.14
C PRO A 606 9.07 -30.87 17.12
N VAL A 607 9.69 -30.62 18.26
CA VAL A 607 10.92 -29.84 18.35
C VAL A 607 12.08 -30.73 17.89
N PRO A 608 12.98 -30.23 17.02
CA PRO A 608 14.16 -31.01 16.60
C PRO A 608 15.07 -31.33 17.78
N GLU A 609 15.54 -32.57 17.86
CA GLU A 609 16.47 -33.01 18.90
C GLU A 609 17.85 -32.35 18.76
N VAL A 610 18.26 -32.05 17.52
CA VAL A 610 19.56 -31.46 17.20
C VAL A 610 19.34 -30.27 16.27
N ARG A 611 19.92 -29.13 16.62
CA ARG A 611 19.99 -27.96 15.76
C ARG A 611 21.18 -28.09 14.80
N LYS A 612 20.99 -27.71 13.54
CA LYS A 612 22.06 -27.70 12.55
C LYS A 612 23.03 -26.58 12.81
N GLU A 613 24.30 -26.81 12.54
CA GLU A 613 25.33 -25.78 12.57
C GLU A 613 25.44 -25.06 11.22
N PRO A 614 25.69 -23.72 11.23
CA PRO A 614 25.87 -22.95 10.01
C PRO A 614 27.09 -23.40 9.21
N THR A 615 26.98 -23.43 7.89
CA THR A 615 28.10 -23.68 6.98
C THR A 615 28.92 -22.43 6.66
N GLY A 616 28.39 -21.26 6.96
CA GLY A 616 28.98 -19.95 6.72
C GLY A 616 28.03 -18.85 7.20
N TYR A 617 28.40 -17.61 6.94
CA TYR A 617 27.60 -16.43 7.31
C TYR A 617 27.53 -15.43 6.17
N LEU A 618 26.38 -14.81 6.05
CA LEU A 618 26.12 -13.64 5.22
C LEU A 618 25.93 -12.46 6.16
N THR A 619 26.78 -11.44 6.08
CA THR A 619 26.71 -10.30 7.01
C THR A 619 26.19 -9.07 6.28
N VAL A 620 25.03 -8.56 6.71
CA VAL A 620 24.49 -7.26 6.30
C VAL A 620 25.10 -6.20 7.20
N LYS A 621 25.78 -5.20 6.61
CA LYS A 621 26.44 -4.10 7.33
C LYS A 621 25.63 -2.82 7.23
N GLY A 622 25.52 -2.11 8.38
CA GLY A 622 24.95 -0.75 8.41
C GLY A 622 23.51 -0.65 7.90
N ALA A 623 22.65 -1.64 8.15
CA ALA A 623 21.26 -1.62 7.70
C ALA A 623 20.50 -0.44 8.31
N ALA A 624 20.04 0.52 7.48
CA ALA A 624 19.45 1.79 7.88
C ALA A 624 18.17 2.17 7.11
N GLU A 625 17.50 1.19 6.46
CA GLU A 625 16.26 1.44 5.75
C GLU A 625 15.07 1.54 6.70
N ASN A 626 14.18 2.50 6.47
CA ASN A 626 12.99 2.79 7.26
C ASN A 626 13.33 3.05 8.74
N ASN A 627 12.92 2.15 9.65
CA ASN A 627 13.15 2.27 11.10
C ASN A 627 14.41 1.56 11.59
N LEU A 628 15.20 0.92 10.73
CA LEU A 628 16.44 0.25 11.11
C LEU A 628 17.50 1.26 11.57
N LYS A 629 18.17 0.95 12.68
CA LYS A 629 19.09 1.86 13.38
C LYS A 629 20.56 1.58 13.06
N HIS A 630 20.90 1.49 11.76
CA HIS A 630 22.26 1.23 11.28
C HIS A 630 22.88 -0.01 11.94
N ILE A 631 22.18 -1.14 11.81
CA ILE A 631 22.52 -2.38 12.48
C ILE A 631 23.34 -3.32 11.57
N ASP A 632 24.21 -4.11 12.21
CA ASP A 632 24.91 -5.22 11.58
C ASP A 632 24.21 -6.53 11.94
N VAL A 633 23.95 -7.36 10.92
CA VAL A 633 23.22 -8.62 11.10
C VAL A 633 23.91 -9.76 10.37
N ASP A 634 24.27 -10.81 11.12
CA ASP A 634 24.84 -12.04 10.59
C ASP A 634 23.73 -13.04 10.34
N ILE A 635 23.57 -13.48 9.11
CA ILE A 635 22.59 -14.49 8.70
C ILE A 635 23.33 -15.79 8.42
N PRO A 636 23.09 -16.84 9.23
CA PRO A 636 23.77 -18.12 9.04
C PRO A 636 23.30 -18.83 7.78
N LEU A 637 24.24 -19.45 7.07
CA LEU A 637 24.01 -20.17 5.80
C LEU A 637 23.86 -21.68 6.02
N GLY A 638 23.14 -22.36 5.11
CA GLY A 638 22.96 -23.81 5.12
C GLY A 638 21.97 -24.34 6.15
N ILE A 639 21.29 -23.47 6.87
CA ILE A 639 20.34 -23.81 7.93
C ILE A 639 19.01 -23.07 7.76
N MET A 640 18.01 -23.40 8.59
CA MET A 640 16.74 -22.72 8.68
C MET A 640 16.79 -21.62 9.75
N THR A 641 16.71 -20.36 9.33
CA THR A 641 16.72 -19.17 10.20
C THR A 641 15.35 -18.51 10.21
N CYS A 642 14.77 -18.27 11.39
CA CYS A 642 13.56 -17.48 11.57
C CYS A 642 13.92 -16.03 11.97
N ILE A 643 13.33 -15.08 11.22
CA ILE A 643 13.37 -13.65 11.55
C ILE A 643 12.09 -13.32 12.29
N THR A 644 12.20 -12.95 13.54
CA THR A 644 11.06 -12.74 14.45
C THR A 644 11.02 -11.32 14.98
N GLY A 645 10.00 -10.98 15.73
CA GLY A 645 9.82 -9.69 16.38
C GLY A 645 8.41 -9.14 16.22
N VAL A 646 8.08 -8.13 17.00
CA VAL A 646 6.74 -7.51 16.98
C VAL A 646 6.39 -6.88 15.62
N SER A 647 5.11 -6.60 15.40
CA SER A 647 4.65 -5.96 14.15
C SER A 647 5.30 -4.58 14.00
N GLY A 648 5.79 -4.26 12.78
CA GLY A 648 6.48 -3.00 12.51
C GLY A 648 7.90 -2.87 13.08
N SER A 649 8.52 -3.93 13.62
CA SER A 649 9.86 -3.87 14.21
C SER A 649 11.01 -3.67 13.19
N GLY A 650 10.78 -3.89 11.90
CA GLY A 650 11.77 -3.70 10.83
C GLY A 650 12.18 -4.99 10.10
N LYS A 651 11.54 -6.13 10.37
CA LYS A 651 11.82 -7.43 9.71
C LYS A 651 11.84 -7.35 8.19
N SER A 652 10.76 -6.87 7.60
CA SER A 652 10.63 -6.76 6.14
C SER A 652 11.57 -5.71 5.55
N SER A 653 11.90 -4.65 6.30
CA SER A 653 12.92 -3.67 5.88
C SER A 653 14.30 -4.30 5.77
N LEU A 654 14.69 -5.15 6.73
CA LEU A 654 15.97 -5.86 6.70
C LEU A 654 16.00 -6.92 5.59
N ILE A 655 14.97 -7.77 5.54
CA ILE A 655 15.00 -8.97 4.69
C ILE A 655 14.54 -8.66 3.26
N ASN A 656 13.39 -8.00 3.07
CA ASN A 656 12.83 -7.78 1.75
C ASN A 656 13.45 -6.56 1.05
N GLU A 657 13.59 -5.43 1.76
CA GLU A 657 14.08 -4.19 1.15
C GLU A 657 15.62 -4.16 1.00
N ILE A 658 16.37 -4.70 1.95
CA ILE A 658 17.83 -4.69 1.90
C ILE A 658 18.34 -6.02 1.35
N LEU A 659 18.23 -7.12 2.11
CA LEU A 659 18.86 -8.40 1.81
C LEU A 659 18.42 -8.96 0.45
N TYR A 660 17.11 -9.14 0.27
CA TYR A 660 16.58 -9.72 -0.97
C TYR A 660 16.92 -8.86 -2.18
N LYS A 661 16.68 -7.55 -2.12
CA LYS A 661 16.93 -6.68 -3.27
C LYS A 661 18.41 -6.61 -3.63
N HIS A 662 19.30 -6.59 -2.64
CA HIS A 662 20.75 -6.61 -2.91
C HIS A 662 21.18 -7.93 -3.57
N LEU A 663 20.79 -9.07 -2.99
CA LEU A 663 21.10 -10.38 -3.54
C LEU A 663 20.45 -10.59 -4.93
N ALA A 664 19.22 -10.11 -5.13
CA ALA A 664 18.54 -10.20 -6.41
C ALA A 664 19.25 -9.39 -7.50
N ARG A 665 19.76 -8.21 -7.15
CA ARG A 665 20.57 -7.40 -8.07
C ARG A 665 21.86 -8.12 -8.46
N ASP A 666 22.60 -8.63 -7.48
CA ASP A 666 23.96 -9.15 -7.69
C ASP A 666 23.95 -10.60 -8.23
N LEU A 667 23.12 -11.49 -7.70
CA LEU A 667 23.04 -12.89 -8.11
C LEU A 667 22.10 -13.12 -9.30
N ASN A 668 20.92 -12.48 -9.28
CA ASN A 668 19.89 -12.70 -10.30
C ASN A 668 19.86 -11.63 -11.39
N ARG A 669 20.73 -10.59 -11.31
CA ARG A 669 20.75 -9.43 -12.21
C ARG A 669 19.40 -8.72 -12.30
N ALA A 670 18.67 -8.68 -11.19
CA ALA A 670 17.37 -8.02 -11.13
C ALA A 670 17.52 -6.50 -11.12
N ARG A 671 16.60 -5.80 -11.77
CA ARG A 671 16.54 -4.34 -11.82
C ARG A 671 15.84 -3.78 -10.58
N VAL A 672 16.51 -3.85 -9.45
CA VAL A 672 15.97 -3.38 -8.16
C VAL A 672 17.02 -2.58 -7.41
N ILE A 673 16.58 -1.58 -6.66
CA ILE A 673 17.43 -0.75 -5.81
C ILE A 673 17.29 -1.26 -4.38
N PRO A 674 18.37 -1.73 -3.74
CA PRO A 674 18.35 -2.11 -2.33
C PRO A 674 18.08 -0.91 -1.44
N GLY A 675 17.46 -1.17 -0.27
CA GLY A 675 17.32 -0.17 0.77
C GLY A 675 18.67 0.28 1.34
N LYS A 676 18.66 1.32 2.15
CA LYS A 676 19.88 1.92 2.72
C LYS A 676 20.64 0.96 3.62
N HIS A 677 21.87 0.68 3.27
CA HIS A 677 22.84 -0.13 4.01
C HIS A 677 24.24 0.18 3.49
N ASP A 678 25.26 -0.26 4.21
CA ASP A 678 26.65 -0.03 3.78
C ASP A 678 27.12 -1.11 2.79
N ASP A 679 27.04 -2.40 3.16
CA ASP A 679 27.49 -3.51 2.32
C ASP A 679 26.88 -4.84 2.77
N ILE A 680 27.02 -5.89 1.93
CA ILE A 680 26.70 -7.28 2.28
C ILE A 680 27.91 -8.17 1.98
N ILE A 681 28.45 -8.82 3.00
CA ILE A 681 29.64 -9.65 2.93
C ILE A 681 29.26 -11.13 2.87
N GLY A 682 29.96 -11.93 2.05
CA GLY A 682 29.79 -13.39 1.94
C GLY A 682 28.83 -13.83 0.83
N ILE A 683 28.51 -12.96 -0.12
CA ILE A 683 27.61 -13.26 -1.26
C ILE A 683 28.18 -14.36 -2.17
N ASP A 684 29.52 -14.47 -2.24
CA ASP A 684 30.24 -15.47 -3.04
C ASP A 684 29.93 -16.93 -2.63
N GLN A 685 29.39 -17.14 -1.43
CA GLN A 685 28.95 -18.45 -0.95
C GLN A 685 27.61 -18.88 -1.56
N LEU A 686 26.90 -17.98 -2.23
CA LEU A 686 25.56 -18.19 -2.78
C LEU A 686 25.60 -18.11 -4.31
N ASP A 687 24.70 -18.86 -4.95
CA ASP A 687 24.53 -18.84 -6.42
C ASP A 687 23.23 -18.16 -6.86
N LYS A 688 22.23 -18.13 -5.98
CA LYS A 688 20.90 -17.63 -6.34
C LYS A 688 20.10 -17.24 -5.10
N VAL A 689 19.24 -16.22 -5.25
CA VAL A 689 18.21 -15.86 -4.25
C VAL A 689 16.82 -16.08 -4.83
N ILE A 690 15.92 -16.64 -4.02
CA ILE A 690 14.53 -16.89 -4.38
C ILE A 690 13.64 -16.34 -3.25
N ALA A 691 12.79 -15.36 -3.58
CA ALA A 691 11.78 -14.88 -2.65
C ALA A 691 10.44 -15.57 -2.94
N ILE A 692 9.78 -16.01 -1.88
CA ILE A 692 8.48 -16.67 -1.89
C ILE A 692 7.55 -15.87 -0.99
N ASP A 693 6.81 -14.96 -1.61
CA ASP A 693 5.85 -14.06 -0.97
C ASP A 693 4.41 -14.41 -1.32
N GLN A 694 3.46 -13.74 -0.70
CA GLN A 694 2.02 -13.92 -0.90
C GLN A 694 1.48 -13.24 -2.16
N SER A 695 2.32 -12.62 -2.99
CA SER A 695 1.88 -11.99 -4.23
C SER A 695 1.28 -13.03 -5.20
N PRO A 696 0.26 -12.65 -5.98
CA PRO A 696 -0.36 -13.57 -6.95
C PRO A 696 0.66 -14.16 -7.93
N ILE A 697 0.47 -15.43 -8.34
CA ILE A 697 1.30 -16.11 -9.35
C ILE A 697 1.15 -15.52 -10.76
N GLY A 698 0.30 -14.54 -10.94
CA GLY A 698 0.09 -13.76 -12.15
C GLY A 698 -1.09 -12.80 -12.00
N ARG A 699 -1.13 -11.79 -12.86
CA ARG A 699 -2.12 -10.71 -12.78
C ARG A 699 -3.36 -10.93 -13.65
N THR A 700 -3.37 -11.99 -14.45
CA THR A 700 -4.44 -12.28 -15.40
C THR A 700 -5.11 -13.62 -15.10
N PRO A 701 -6.37 -13.83 -15.48
CA PRO A 701 -7.04 -15.11 -15.35
C PRO A 701 -6.39 -16.28 -16.10
N ARG A 702 -5.43 -15.99 -16.99
CA ARG A 702 -4.65 -17.02 -17.74
C ARG A 702 -3.57 -17.67 -16.90
N SER A 703 -3.08 -16.95 -15.90
CA SER A 703 -2.12 -17.52 -14.95
C SER A 703 -2.84 -18.50 -14.03
N ASN A 704 -2.30 -19.70 -13.90
CA ASN A 704 -2.86 -20.77 -13.09
C ASN A 704 -1.75 -21.69 -12.56
N PRO A 705 -2.02 -22.60 -11.61
CA PRO A 705 -1.03 -23.51 -11.05
C PRO A 705 -0.26 -24.32 -12.11
N ALA A 706 -0.97 -24.84 -13.13
CA ALA A 706 -0.34 -25.64 -14.16
C ALA A 706 0.64 -24.86 -15.04
N THR A 707 0.33 -23.59 -15.37
CA THR A 707 1.23 -22.73 -16.15
C THR A 707 2.43 -22.27 -15.32
N TYR A 708 2.22 -21.93 -14.06
CA TYR A 708 3.28 -21.42 -13.19
C TYR A 708 4.33 -22.50 -12.85
N THR A 709 3.91 -23.73 -12.54
CA THR A 709 4.81 -24.85 -12.29
C THR A 709 5.44 -25.43 -13.57
N GLY A 710 4.96 -24.98 -14.73
CA GLY A 710 5.40 -25.47 -16.04
C GLY A 710 4.98 -26.92 -16.34
N VAL A 711 4.02 -27.47 -15.59
CA VAL A 711 3.44 -28.80 -15.90
C VAL A 711 2.56 -28.73 -17.15
N PHE A 712 1.94 -27.58 -17.40
CA PHE A 712 1.10 -27.39 -18.57
C PHE A 712 1.82 -27.58 -19.90
N ASP A 713 3.11 -27.24 -19.97
CA ASP A 713 3.93 -27.45 -21.18
C ASP A 713 4.03 -28.95 -21.51
N GLN A 714 4.21 -29.80 -20.52
CA GLN A 714 4.29 -31.25 -20.67
C GLN A 714 2.92 -31.85 -20.98
N ILE A 715 1.85 -31.32 -20.40
CA ILE A 715 0.48 -31.71 -20.74
C ILE A 715 0.16 -31.40 -22.19
N ARG A 716 0.55 -30.23 -22.71
CA ARG A 716 0.37 -29.87 -24.13
C ARG A 716 1.18 -30.76 -25.08
N ASP A 717 2.38 -31.15 -24.70
CA ASP A 717 3.20 -32.10 -25.46
C ASP A 717 2.51 -33.48 -25.52
N LEU A 718 1.97 -33.93 -24.39
CA LEU A 718 1.21 -35.20 -24.32
C LEU A 718 -0.01 -35.18 -25.23
N PHE A 719 -0.82 -34.12 -25.21
CA PHE A 719 -1.99 -33.97 -26.07
C PHE A 719 -1.61 -33.91 -27.56
N ALA A 720 -0.52 -33.21 -27.91
CA ALA A 720 0.01 -33.18 -29.27
C ALA A 720 0.51 -34.53 -29.78
N ALA A 721 0.89 -35.43 -28.86
CA ALA A 721 1.37 -36.77 -29.16
C ALA A 721 0.24 -37.79 -29.35
N THR A 722 -1.04 -37.45 -29.03
CA THR A 722 -2.20 -38.33 -29.20
C THR A 722 -2.45 -38.65 -30.68
N ALA A 723 -3.07 -39.81 -30.96
CA ALA A 723 -3.41 -40.26 -32.31
C ALA A 723 -4.33 -39.25 -33.02
N ASP A 724 -5.35 -38.74 -32.32
CA ASP A 724 -6.32 -37.72 -32.84
C ASP A 724 -5.63 -36.42 -33.23
N ALA A 725 -4.73 -35.92 -32.36
CA ALA A 725 -3.98 -34.70 -32.64
C ALA A 725 -3.07 -34.84 -33.85
N LYS A 726 -2.36 -35.99 -33.99
CA LYS A 726 -1.51 -36.31 -35.13
C LYS A 726 -2.32 -36.42 -36.41
N ALA A 727 -3.46 -37.10 -36.38
CA ALA A 727 -4.37 -37.23 -37.53
C ALA A 727 -4.89 -35.88 -38.04
N LYS A 728 -5.15 -34.93 -37.12
CA LYS A 728 -5.60 -33.57 -37.45
C LYS A 728 -4.40 -32.60 -37.69
N GLY A 729 -3.15 -33.05 -37.59
CA GLY A 729 -1.97 -32.21 -37.76
C GLY A 729 -1.76 -31.16 -36.67
N TYR A 730 -2.31 -31.38 -35.48
CA TYR A 730 -2.27 -30.42 -34.38
C TYR A 730 -0.94 -30.49 -33.65
N LYS A 731 -0.27 -29.36 -33.55
CA LYS A 731 0.98 -29.17 -32.80
C LYS A 731 0.72 -28.64 -31.38
N LYS A 732 1.73 -28.66 -30.52
CA LYS A 732 1.68 -28.16 -29.14
C LYS A 732 0.98 -26.81 -28.97
N GLY A 733 1.16 -25.88 -29.94
CA GLY A 733 0.55 -24.54 -29.92
C GLY A 733 -0.99 -24.60 -29.95
N ARG A 734 -1.60 -25.63 -30.56
CA ARG A 734 -3.05 -25.80 -30.64
C ARG A 734 -3.68 -25.95 -29.24
N PHE A 735 -2.97 -26.56 -28.33
CA PHE A 735 -3.41 -26.81 -26.94
C PHE A 735 -3.07 -25.68 -25.99
N SER A 736 -2.63 -24.50 -26.50
CA SER A 736 -2.37 -23.30 -25.68
C SER A 736 -3.56 -22.36 -25.74
N PHE A 737 -4.09 -21.93 -24.60
CA PHE A 737 -5.11 -20.89 -24.54
C PHE A 737 -4.53 -19.48 -24.74
N ASN A 738 -3.21 -19.32 -24.80
CA ASN A 738 -2.54 -18.04 -25.09
C ASN A 738 -2.30 -17.78 -26.57
N VAL A 739 -2.34 -18.82 -27.42
CA VAL A 739 -2.00 -18.74 -28.83
C VAL A 739 -3.24 -18.90 -29.68
N LYS A 740 -3.34 -18.11 -30.77
CA LYS A 740 -4.43 -18.22 -31.73
C LYS A 740 -4.45 -19.61 -32.37
N GLY A 741 -5.65 -20.06 -32.76
CA GLY A 741 -5.90 -21.30 -33.46
C GLY A 741 -6.59 -22.38 -32.64
N GLY A 742 -6.24 -22.58 -31.37
CA GLY A 742 -6.90 -23.55 -30.47
C GLY A 742 -7.77 -22.96 -29.37
N ARG A 743 -7.55 -21.69 -29.05
CA ARG A 743 -8.29 -20.98 -28.01
C ARG A 743 -9.64 -20.47 -28.49
N CYS A 744 -10.53 -20.18 -27.59
CA CYS A 744 -11.74 -19.42 -27.89
C CYS A 744 -11.36 -17.97 -28.23
N GLU A 745 -11.68 -17.51 -29.42
CA GLU A 745 -11.33 -16.14 -29.86
C GLU A 745 -12.24 -15.08 -29.25
N ALA A 746 -13.48 -15.42 -28.83
CA ALA A 746 -14.39 -14.48 -28.18
C ALA A 746 -13.85 -13.96 -26.84
N CYS A 747 -13.29 -14.83 -25.99
CA CYS A 747 -12.64 -14.46 -24.74
C CYS A 747 -11.09 -14.46 -24.83
N SER A 748 -10.56 -14.67 -26.04
CA SER A 748 -9.10 -14.77 -26.24
C SER A 748 -8.39 -15.81 -25.36
N GLY A 749 -9.11 -16.84 -24.90
CA GLY A 749 -8.60 -17.91 -24.03
C GLY A 749 -8.73 -17.64 -22.53
N ASP A 750 -9.33 -16.53 -22.11
CA ASP A 750 -9.53 -16.23 -20.68
C ASP A 750 -10.60 -17.11 -20.03
N GLY A 751 -11.59 -17.58 -20.82
CA GLY A 751 -12.77 -18.32 -20.33
C GLY A 751 -13.84 -17.41 -19.73
N ILE A 752 -13.45 -16.19 -19.37
CA ILE A 752 -14.31 -15.17 -18.77
C ILE A 752 -14.21 -13.87 -19.57
N ILE A 753 -15.22 -13.01 -19.48
CA ILE A 753 -15.23 -11.67 -20.03
C ILE A 753 -15.27 -10.69 -18.88
N LYS A 754 -14.33 -9.76 -18.88
CA LYS A 754 -14.26 -8.67 -17.92
C LYS A 754 -15.21 -7.56 -18.40
N ILE A 755 -16.15 -7.17 -17.57
CA ILE A 755 -17.01 -6.01 -17.77
C ILE A 755 -16.51 -4.89 -16.87
N GLU A 756 -15.92 -3.86 -17.47
CA GLU A 756 -15.39 -2.72 -16.71
C GLU A 756 -16.54 -1.82 -16.27
N MET A 757 -16.64 -1.60 -14.98
CA MET A 757 -17.65 -0.76 -14.34
C MET A 757 -16.98 0.49 -13.78
N HIS A 758 -17.12 1.65 -14.43
CA HIS A 758 -16.40 2.88 -14.09
C HIS A 758 -16.49 3.34 -12.63
N PHE A 759 -17.55 2.98 -11.91
CA PHE A 759 -17.79 3.40 -10.51
C PHE A 759 -17.95 2.23 -9.53
N LEU A 760 -17.96 0.99 -10.03
CA LEU A 760 -18.13 -0.23 -9.26
C LEU A 760 -16.95 -1.18 -9.55
N PRO A 761 -16.75 -2.21 -8.71
CA PRO A 761 -15.78 -3.27 -9.03
C PRO A 761 -16.10 -3.93 -10.37
N ASP A 762 -15.05 -4.27 -11.12
CA ASP A 762 -15.20 -4.98 -12.40
C ASP A 762 -15.90 -6.33 -12.19
N VAL A 763 -16.83 -6.65 -13.10
CA VAL A 763 -17.58 -7.91 -13.07
C VAL A 763 -16.97 -8.88 -14.07
N TYR A 764 -16.76 -10.12 -13.63
CA TYR A 764 -16.25 -11.20 -14.47
C TYR A 764 -17.35 -12.21 -14.73
N VAL A 765 -17.75 -12.38 -15.99
CA VAL A 765 -18.78 -13.33 -16.39
C VAL A 765 -18.20 -14.45 -17.26
N PRO A 766 -18.70 -15.70 -17.17
CA PRO A 766 -18.27 -16.76 -18.05
C PRO A 766 -18.50 -16.39 -19.52
N CYS A 767 -17.57 -16.72 -20.39
CA CYS A 767 -17.71 -16.47 -21.83
C CYS A 767 -18.88 -17.31 -22.41
N GLU A 768 -19.86 -16.68 -23.01
CA GLU A 768 -21.04 -17.34 -23.58
C GLU A 768 -20.69 -18.34 -24.68
N VAL A 769 -19.65 -18.07 -25.47
CA VAL A 769 -19.23 -18.91 -26.60
C VAL A 769 -18.60 -20.21 -26.15
N CYS A 770 -17.60 -20.13 -25.25
CA CYS A 770 -16.90 -21.32 -24.75
C CYS A 770 -17.42 -21.83 -23.40
N LYS A 771 -18.37 -21.15 -22.78
CA LYS A 771 -18.93 -21.47 -21.46
C LYS A 771 -17.85 -21.76 -20.41
N GLY A 772 -16.84 -20.89 -20.35
CA GLY A 772 -15.71 -21.03 -19.42
C GLY A 772 -14.59 -21.97 -19.89
N LYS A 773 -14.75 -22.73 -20.97
CA LYS A 773 -13.82 -23.80 -21.38
C LYS A 773 -12.53 -23.35 -22.01
N ARG A 774 -12.36 -22.04 -22.31
CA ARG A 774 -11.14 -21.41 -22.86
C ARG A 774 -10.74 -21.80 -24.29
N TYR A 775 -11.19 -22.95 -24.79
CA TYR A 775 -10.83 -23.52 -26.11
C TYR A 775 -12.00 -23.54 -27.09
N ASN A 776 -11.68 -23.67 -28.36
CA ASN A 776 -12.66 -23.94 -29.39
C ASN A 776 -13.09 -25.43 -29.37
N ARG A 777 -14.22 -25.76 -30.02
CA ARG A 777 -14.80 -27.11 -30.04
C ARG A 777 -13.84 -28.15 -30.59
N GLU A 778 -13.16 -27.84 -31.68
CA GLU A 778 -12.23 -28.76 -32.37
C GLU A 778 -11.04 -29.19 -31.50
N THR A 779 -10.50 -28.27 -30.70
CA THR A 779 -9.43 -28.58 -29.75
C THR A 779 -9.92 -29.47 -28.61
N LEU A 780 -11.18 -29.27 -28.16
CA LEU A 780 -11.78 -30.08 -27.10
C LEU A 780 -12.17 -31.49 -27.53
N GLU A 781 -12.26 -31.77 -28.85
CA GLU A 781 -12.48 -33.11 -29.39
C GLU A 781 -11.28 -34.03 -29.16
N VAL A 782 -10.08 -33.48 -29.09
CA VAL A 782 -8.88 -34.28 -28.82
C VAL A 782 -8.86 -34.72 -27.37
N LYS A 783 -8.80 -36.04 -27.14
CA LYS A 783 -8.86 -36.64 -25.81
C LYS A 783 -7.63 -37.47 -25.48
N TYR A 784 -7.27 -37.46 -24.22
CA TYR A 784 -6.31 -38.40 -23.61
C TYR A 784 -6.99 -39.08 -22.45
N LYS A 785 -7.08 -40.45 -22.48
CA LYS A 785 -7.88 -41.24 -21.50
C LYS A 785 -9.31 -40.65 -21.32
N ASP A 786 -10.02 -40.40 -22.43
CA ASP A 786 -11.37 -39.83 -22.48
C ASP A 786 -11.56 -38.41 -21.91
N LYS A 787 -10.50 -37.74 -21.53
CA LYS A 787 -10.51 -36.35 -21.03
C LYS A 787 -9.94 -35.37 -22.04
N SER A 788 -10.64 -34.25 -22.26
CA SER A 788 -10.13 -33.11 -23.05
C SER A 788 -9.11 -32.31 -22.24
N ILE A 789 -8.38 -31.44 -22.91
CA ILE A 789 -7.41 -30.56 -22.22
C ILE A 789 -8.10 -29.63 -21.18
N TYR A 790 -9.33 -29.23 -21.42
CA TYR A 790 -10.13 -28.49 -20.42
C TYR A 790 -10.45 -29.35 -19.19
N ASP A 791 -10.87 -30.61 -19.41
CA ASP A 791 -11.18 -31.52 -18.30
C ASP A 791 -9.95 -31.74 -17.43
N VAL A 792 -8.76 -31.86 -18.02
CA VAL A 792 -7.49 -31.97 -17.30
C VAL A 792 -7.17 -30.70 -16.52
N LEU A 793 -7.37 -29.52 -17.10
CA LEU A 793 -7.19 -28.26 -16.36
C LEU A 793 -8.19 -28.10 -15.21
N ASN A 794 -9.36 -28.71 -15.32
CA ASN A 794 -10.39 -28.66 -14.29
C ASN A 794 -10.23 -29.73 -13.19
N MET A 795 -9.32 -30.71 -13.38
CA MET A 795 -8.98 -31.69 -12.35
C MET A 795 -8.34 -31.02 -11.13
N THR A 796 -8.66 -31.52 -9.96
CA THR A 796 -7.88 -31.22 -8.76
C THR A 796 -6.48 -31.83 -8.87
N VAL A 797 -5.56 -31.34 -8.06
CA VAL A 797 -4.19 -31.89 -7.98
C VAL A 797 -4.23 -33.39 -7.61
N GLU A 798 -5.13 -33.78 -6.71
CA GLU A 798 -5.33 -35.16 -6.28
C GLU A 798 -5.82 -36.06 -7.42
N GLU A 799 -6.85 -35.67 -8.15
CA GLU A 799 -7.33 -36.39 -9.34
C GLU A 799 -6.24 -36.48 -10.42
N ALA A 800 -5.51 -35.41 -10.63
CA ALA A 800 -4.43 -35.36 -11.62
C ALA A 800 -3.25 -36.27 -11.25
N MET A 801 -2.95 -36.48 -9.97
CA MET A 801 -1.95 -37.44 -9.50
C MET A 801 -2.30 -38.87 -9.96
N THR A 802 -3.55 -39.27 -9.81
CA THR A 802 -4.04 -40.57 -10.25
C THR A 802 -4.12 -40.67 -11.78
N PHE A 803 -4.59 -39.62 -12.44
CA PHE A 803 -4.75 -39.59 -13.89
C PHE A 803 -3.42 -39.73 -14.65
N PHE A 804 -2.37 -39.04 -14.15
CA PHE A 804 -1.02 -39.04 -14.75
C PHE A 804 -0.05 -40.07 -14.08
N GLU A 805 -0.54 -41.04 -13.36
CA GLU A 805 0.31 -42.05 -12.67
C GLU A 805 1.40 -42.62 -13.56
N ASN A 806 1.07 -42.93 -14.83
CA ASN A 806 1.95 -43.55 -15.79
C ASN A 806 2.76 -42.52 -16.65
N VAL A 807 2.77 -41.22 -16.29
CA VAL A 807 3.51 -40.18 -16.98
C VAL A 807 4.47 -39.48 -15.98
N PRO A 808 5.66 -40.06 -15.73
CA PRO A 808 6.54 -39.63 -14.63
C PRO A 808 6.93 -38.17 -14.68
N SER A 809 7.09 -37.57 -15.87
CA SER A 809 7.48 -36.18 -16.05
C SER A 809 6.39 -35.22 -15.57
N ILE A 810 5.12 -35.54 -15.81
CA ILE A 810 3.97 -34.75 -15.37
C ILE A 810 3.73 -35.01 -13.89
N ARG A 811 3.69 -36.30 -13.49
CA ARG A 811 3.43 -36.73 -12.11
C ARG A 811 4.37 -36.04 -11.13
N ARG A 812 5.68 -36.02 -11.38
CA ARG A 812 6.67 -35.37 -10.51
C ARG A 812 6.34 -33.91 -10.18
N LYS A 813 5.84 -33.15 -11.14
CA LYS A 813 5.50 -31.72 -10.93
C LYS A 813 4.17 -31.56 -10.19
N ILE A 814 3.21 -32.47 -10.41
CA ILE A 814 1.93 -32.48 -9.68
C ILE A 814 2.17 -32.91 -8.23
N GLU A 815 3.06 -33.87 -8.02
CA GLU A 815 3.44 -34.36 -6.70
C GLU A 815 3.96 -33.25 -5.79
N THR A 816 4.77 -32.30 -6.31
CA THR A 816 5.20 -31.15 -5.51
C THR A 816 4.05 -30.23 -5.10
N LEU A 817 2.99 -30.08 -5.92
CA LEU A 817 1.77 -29.35 -5.53
C LEU A 817 0.98 -30.11 -4.44
N TYR A 818 0.96 -31.43 -4.53
CA TYR A 818 0.32 -32.29 -3.53
C TYR A 818 1.07 -32.21 -2.18
N ASP A 819 2.39 -32.31 -2.21
CA ASP A 819 3.27 -32.26 -1.02
C ASP A 819 3.10 -30.96 -0.22
N VAL A 820 2.94 -29.81 -0.90
CA VAL A 820 2.70 -28.53 -0.23
C VAL A 820 1.27 -28.36 0.31
N GLY A 821 0.45 -29.41 0.30
CA GLY A 821 -0.89 -29.39 0.85
C GLY A 821 -1.95 -28.74 -0.06
N LEU A 822 -1.73 -28.72 -1.37
CA LEU A 822 -2.64 -28.14 -2.37
C LEU A 822 -3.39 -29.23 -3.16
N SER A 823 -3.72 -30.36 -2.54
CA SER A 823 -4.43 -31.47 -3.19
C SER A 823 -5.79 -31.06 -3.79
N TYR A 824 -6.46 -30.10 -3.15
CA TYR A 824 -7.81 -29.67 -3.47
C TYR A 824 -7.93 -28.62 -4.57
N ILE A 825 -6.85 -27.89 -4.92
CA ILE A 825 -6.91 -26.85 -5.96
C ILE A 825 -6.97 -27.51 -7.36
N ARG A 826 -7.57 -26.80 -8.31
CA ARG A 826 -7.61 -27.24 -9.70
C ARG A 826 -6.38 -26.76 -10.46
N LEU A 827 -5.83 -27.60 -11.36
CA LEU A 827 -4.66 -27.27 -12.16
C LEU A 827 -4.82 -25.98 -12.98
N GLY A 828 -6.01 -25.71 -13.51
CA GLY A 828 -6.35 -24.52 -14.29
C GLY A 828 -7.02 -23.41 -13.50
N GLN A 829 -7.02 -23.45 -12.16
CA GLN A 829 -7.64 -22.42 -11.32
C GLN A 829 -7.02 -21.05 -11.58
N PRO A 830 -7.80 -20.01 -11.91
CA PRO A 830 -7.27 -18.68 -12.17
C PRO A 830 -6.51 -18.10 -10.95
N SER A 831 -5.39 -17.44 -11.20
CA SER A 831 -4.58 -16.82 -10.13
C SER A 831 -5.37 -15.78 -9.30
N THR A 832 -6.39 -15.18 -9.88
CA THR A 832 -7.26 -14.18 -9.24
C THR A 832 -8.20 -14.77 -8.18
N THR A 833 -8.42 -16.09 -8.20
CA THR A 833 -9.27 -16.80 -7.23
C THR A 833 -8.48 -17.48 -6.11
N LEU A 834 -7.16 -17.51 -6.23
CA LEU A 834 -6.27 -18.09 -5.21
C LEU A 834 -6.09 -17.12 -4.02
N SER A 835 -6.01 -17.68 -2.82
CA SER A 835 -5.57 -16.95 -1.64
C SER A 835 -4.06 -16.65 -1.70
N GLY A 836 -3.60 -15.69 -0.88
CA GLY A 836 -2.16 -15.37 -0.80
C GLY A 836 -1.32 -16.57 -0.38
N GLY A 837 -1.79 -17.35 0.59
CA GLY A 837 -1.10 -18.56 1.06
C GLY A 837 -1.08 -19.67 -0.01
N GLU A 838 -2.15 -19.85 -0.79
CA GLU A 838 -2.16 -20.79 -1.92
C GLU A 838 -1.17 -20.37 -3.01
N ALA A 839 -1.14 -19.09 -3.37
CA ALA A 839 -0.18 -18.56 -4.34
C ALA A 839 1.27 -18.78 -3.88
N GLN A 840 1.56 -18.57 -2.61
CA GLN A 840 2.87 -18.79 -2.01
C GLN A 840 3.28 -20.27 -2.06
N ARG A 841 2.37 -21.19 -1.71
CA ARG A 841 2.62 -22.62 -1.78
C ARG A 841 2.82 -23.13 -3.22
N ILE A 842 2.13 -22.55 -4.21
CA ILE A 842 2.37 -22.84 -5.63
C ILE A 842 3.78 -22.42 -6.04
N LYS A 843 4.25 -21.25 -5.59
CA LYS A 843 5.63 -20.79 -5.83
C LYS A 843 6.64 -21.76 -5.22
N LEU A 844 6.40 -22.17 -3.98
CA LEU A 844 7.24 -23.16 -3.29
C LEU A 844 7.27 -24.49 -4.02
N ALA A 845 6.13 -25.02 -4.46
CA ALA A 845 6.03 -26.26 -5.25
C ALA A 845 6.82 -26.17 -6.57
N ALA A 846 6.76 -25.02 -7.26
CA ALA A 846 7.50 -24.80 -8.48
C ALA A 846 9.03 -24.85 -8.25
N GLU A 847 9.52 -24.32 -7.14
CA GLU A 847 10.94 -24.37 -6.78
C GLU A 847 11.38 -25.78 -6.36
N LEU A 848 10.55 -26.50 -5.59
CA LEU A 848 10.80 -27.90 -5.20
C LEU A 848 10.90 -28.83 -6.40
N SER A 849 10.23 -28.53 -7.50
CA SER A 849 10.31 -29.31 -8.75
C SER A 849 11.63 -29.18 -9.49
N LYS A 850 12.45 -28.17 -9.16
CA LYS A 850 13.75 -27.89 -9.79
C LYS A 850 14.88 -28.65 -9.08
N ARG A 851 16.00 -28.84 -9.78
CA ARG A 851 17.20 -29.43 -9.17
C ARG A 851 17.87 -28.37 -8.29
N SER A 852 18.10 -28.72 -7.04
CA SER A 852 18.83 -27.84 -6.08
C SER A 852 20.32 -27.89 -6.33
N THR A 853 21.00 -26.77 -6.17
CA THR A 853 22.48 -26.65 -6.20
C THR A 853 23.09 -26.75 -4.80
N GLY A 854 22.30 -26.62 -3.74
CA GLY A 854 22.76 -26.59 -2.35
C GLY A 854 23.37 -25.24 -1.92
N LYS A 855 23.32 -24.21 -2.80
CA LYS A 855 23.85 -22.86 -2.52
C LYS A 855 22.80 -21.77 -2.73
N THR A 856 21.52 -22.15 -2.78
CA THR A 856 20.43 -21.18 -2.97
C THR A 856 19.93 -20.69 -1.63
N ILE A 857 19.70 -19.37 -1.51
CA ILE A 857 18.99 -18.79 -0.37
C ILE A 857 17.52 -18.60 -0.72
N TYR A 858 16.64 -19.21 0.07
CA TYR A 858 15.20 -19.06 0.00
C TYR A 858 14.74 -18.09 1.08
N ILE A 859 14.01 -17.05 0.68
CA ILE A 859 13.43 -16.06 1.58
C ILE A 859 11.91 -16.21 1.53
N LEU A 860 11.29 -16.55 2.66
CA LEU A 860 9.85 -16.75 2.79
C LEU A 860 9.28 -15.69 3.75
N ASP A 861 8.18 -15.07 3.34
CA ASP A 861 7.49 -14.05 4.13
C ASP A 861 6.15 -14.61 4.62
N GLU A 862 6.04 -14.84 5.93
CA GLU A 862 4.87 -15.39 6.63
C GLU A 862 4.22 -16.60 5.91
N PRO A 863 4.94 -17.70 5.67
CA PRO A 863 4.43 -18.81 4.89
C PRO A 863 3.33 -19.63 5.58
N THR A 864 3.06 -19.42 6.86
CA THR A 864 1.99 -20.09 7.61
C THR A 864 0.63 -19.41 7.50
N THR A 865 0.55 -18.30 6.76
CA THR A 865 -0.68 -17.55 6.55
C THR A 865 -1.81 -18.46 6.03
N GLY A 866 -2.95 -18.49 6.75
CA GLY A 866 -4.12 -19.29 6.37
C GLY A 866 -3.96 -20.79 6.51
N LEU A 867 -2.97 -21.26 7.27
CA LEU A 867 -2.69 -22.68 7.45
C LEU A 867 -3.20 -23.22 8.80
N HIS A 868 -3.93 -24.32 8.72
CA HIS A 868 -4.21 -25.14 9.89
C HIS A 868 -2.93 -25.84 10.42
N PHE A 869 -2.88 -26.19 11.69
CA PHE A 869 -1.72 -26.86 12.33
C PHE A 869 -1.17 -28.05 11.53
N ALA A 870 -2.04 -28.89 10.98
CA ALA A 870 -1.63 -30.04 10.15
C ALA A 870 -0.94 -29.62 8.84
N ASP A 871 -1.35 -28.49 8.26
CA ASP A 871 -0.72 -27.94 7.05
C ASP A 871 0.60 -27.23 7.41
N VAL A 872 0.69 -26.62 8.60
CA VAL A 872 1.96 -26.03 9.13
C VAL A 872 3.00 -27.14 9.33
N GLN A 873 2.61 -28.31 9.83
CA GLN A 873 3.51 -29.45 9.98
C GLN A 873 4.13 -29.85 8.63
N LYS A 874 3.31 -30.00 7.58
CA LYS A 874 3.79 -30.33 6.23
C LYS A 874 4.73 -29.24 5.68
N LEU A 875 4.40 -27.97 5.92
CA LEU A 875 5.27 -26.87 5.52
C LEU A 875 6.63 -26.94 6.21
N VAL A 876 6.67 -27.17 7.51
CA VAL A 876 7.94 -27.33 8.27
C VAL A 876 8.79 -28.47 7.70
N GLU A 877 8.19 -29.62 7.40
CA GLU A 877 8.88 -30.76 6.77
C GLU A 877 9.51 -30.37 5.41
N ILE A 878 8.81 -29.56 4.62
CA ILE A 878 9.32 -29.06 3.34
C ILE A 878 10.48 -28.10 3.52
N LEU A 879 10.35 -27.12 4.44
CA LEU A 879 11.40 -26.15 4.73
C LEU A 879 12.67 -26.86 5.23
N ARG A 880 12.51 -27.90 6.05
CA ARG A 880 13.62 -28.74 6.48
C ARG A 880 14.25 -29.50 5.32
N ARG A 881 13.46 -30.11 4.45
CA ARG A 881 13.96 -30.80 3.24
C ARG A 881 14.78 -29.86 2.34
N LEU A 882 14.39 -28.58 2.22
CA LEU A 882 15.19 -27.58 1.50
C LEU A 882 16.53 -27.30 2.19
N SER A 883 16.52 -27.12 3.50
CA SER A 883 17.73 -26.90 4.30
C SER A 883 18.62 -28.14 4.31
N ASP A 884 18.06 -29.35 4.35
CA ASP A 884 18.79 -30.63 4.28
C ASP A 884 19.52 -30.79 2.96
N GLY A 885 19.02 -30.18 1.89
CA GLY A 885 19.70 -30.09 0.59
C GLY A 885 20.87 -29.11 0.54
N GLY A 886 21.32 -28.55 1.66
CA GLY A 886 22.43 -27.59 1.78
C GLY A 886 22.03 -26.13 1.55
N ASN A 887 20.76 -25.84 1.24
CA ASN A 887 20.31 -24.48 0.99
C ASN A 887 20.10 -23.69 2.29
N THR A 888 20.14 -22.38 2.18
CA THR A 888 19.80 -21.46 3.26
C THR A 888 18.30 -21.15 3.19
N VAL A 889 17.60 -21.28 4.30
CA VAL A 889 16.16 -20.96 4.39
C VAL A 889 15.97 -19.86 5.42
N VAL A 890 15.56 -18.68 4.97
CA VAL A 890 15.25 -17.53 5.83
C VAL A 890 13.75 -17.30 5.83
N VAL A 891 13.13 -17.35 6.99
CA VAL A 891 11.68 -17.26 7.14
C VAL A 891 11.32 -16.10 8.05
N ILE A 892 10.55 -15.13 7.58
CA ILE A 892 9.90 -14.14 8.45
C ILE A 892 8.65 -14.81 9.01
N GLU A 893 8.56 -14.96 10.33
CA GLU A 893 7.47 -15.71 10.95
C GLU A 893 7.05 -15.22 12.33
N HIS A 894 5.78 -15.45 12.63
CA HIS A 894 5.15 -15.22 13.93
C HIS A 894 4.59 -16.48 14.55
N ASN A 895 4.39 -17.53 13.76
CA ASN A 895 3.87 -18.81 14.22
C ASN A 895 4.91 -19.53 15.08
N LEU A 896 4.58 -19.78 16.36
CA LEU A 896 5.48 -20.38 17.33
C LEU A 896 5.86 -21.82 17.01
N ASP A 897 5.00 -22.55 16.29
CA ASP A 897 5.28 -23.92 15.85
C ASP A 897 6.39 -23.97 14.79
N VAL A 898 6.48 -22.97 13.91
CA VAL A 898 7.60 -22.83 12.97
C VAL A 898 8.85 -22.32 13.69
N ILE A 899 8.70 -21.31 14.53
CA ILE A 899 9.82 -20.67 15.26
C ILE A 899 10.54 -21.70 16.13
N LYS A 900 9.81 -22.55 16.87
CA LYS A 900 10.42 -23.60 17.72
C LYS A 900 11.20 -24.64 16.93
N THR A 901 10.88 -24.81 15.63
CA THR A 901 11.56 -25.77 14.77
C THR A 901 12.76 -25.19 14.04
N ALA A 902 12.98 -23.87 14.05
CA ALA A 902 14.12 -23.22 13.40
C ALA A 902 15.46 -23.62 14.03
N ASP A 903 16.53 -23.65 13.24
CA ASP A 903 17.87 -23.87 13.76
C ASP A 903 18.43 -22.60 14.42
N TYR A 904 18.03 -21.43 13.93
CA TYR A 904 18.49 -20.12 14.40
C TYR A 904 17.35 -19.11 14.37
N ILE A 905 17.35 -18.17 15.31
CA ILE A 905 16.41 -17.04 15.39
C ILE A 905 17.21 -15.72 15.40
N ILE A 906 16.68 -14.73 14.67
CA ILE A 906 17.10 -13.34 14.77
C ILE A 906 15.85 -12.53 15.12
N ASP A 907 15.80 -12.02 16.35
CA ASP A 907 14.66 -11.30 16.90
C ASP A 907 14.89 -9.78 16.80
N ILE A 908 14.02 -9.09 16.05
CA ILE A 908 14.12 -7.66 15.76
C ILE A 908 13.07 -6.89 16.56
N GLY A 909 13.52 -5.85 17.24
CA GLY A 909 12.64 -5.09 18.13
C GLY A 909 13.37 -3.91 18.79
N PRO A 910 13.08 -3.62 20.08
CA PRO A 910 12.09 -4.30 20.93
C PRO A 910 10.63 -3.98 20.61
N GLU A 911 10.35 -2.82 20.01
CA GLU A 911 9.00 -2.33 19.70
C GLU A 911 8.80 -2.16 18.19
N GLY A 912 7.59 -1.75 17.77
CA GLY A 912 7.31 -1.34 16.41
C GLY A 912 7.70 0.11 16.12
N GLY A 913 7.83 0.47 14.85
CA GLY A 913 8.13 1.85 14.41
C GLY A 913 9.44 2.38 14.94
N ASP A 914 9.44 3.60 15.45
CA ASP A 914 10.65 4.28 15.97
C ASP A 914 11.29 3.58 17.18
N GLY A 915 10.51 2.81 17.93
CA GLY A 915 11.00 2.01 19.06
C GLY A 915 11.67 0.69 18.65
N GLY A 916 11.59 0.31 17.37
CA GLY A 916 12.17 -0.90 16.81
C GLY A 916 13.50 -0.69 16.11
N GLY A 917 13.83 -1.58 15.20
CA GLY A 917 14.96 -1.45 14.28
C GLY A 917 16.32 -1.89 14.84
N THR A 918 16.33 -2.66 15.93
CA THR A 918 17.55 -3.25 16.50
C THR A 918 17.42 -4.77 16.65
N VAL A 919 18.55 -5.49 16.72
CA VAL A 919 18.55 -6.91 17.05
C VAL A 919 18.45 -7.05 18.57
N VAL A 920 17.37 -7.64 19.05
CA VAL A 920 17.12 -7.86 20.50
C VAL A 920 17.78 -9.15 21.00
N ALA A 921 17.66 -10.20 20.19
CA ALA A 921 18.23 -11.51 20.49
C ALA A 921 18.62 -12.25 19.21
N LYS A 922 19.64 -13.07 19.26
CA LYS A 922 20.03 -14.00 18.21
C LYS A 922 20.57 -15.28 18.81
N GLY A 923 20.36 -16.41 18.15
CA GLY A 923 20.83 -17.73 18.62
C GLY A 923 19.80 -18.82 18.32
N THR A 924 20.00 -19.98 18.92
CA THR A 924 19.00 -21.08 18.86
C THR A 924 17.71 -20.67 19.59
N PRO A 925 16.58 -21.31 19.31
CA PRO A 925 15.33 -21.05 20.04
C PRO A 925 15.47 -21.14 21.56
N GLU A 926 16.30 -22.07 22.04
CA GLU A 926 16.60 -22.29 23.46
C GLU A 926 17.40 -21.12 24.07
N GLU A 927 18.31 -20.52 23.31
CA GLU A 927 19.08 -19.34 23.73
C GLU A 927 18.22 -18.10 23.77
N VAL A 928 17.42 -17.89 22.72
CA VAL A 928 16.50 -16.74 22.64
C VAL A 928 15.42 -16.80 23.73
N ALA A 929 14.94 -18.01 24.08
CA ALA A 929 13.99 -18.22 25.16
C ALA A 929 14.50 -17.78 26.54
N LYS A 930 15.82 -17.73 26.73
CA LYS A 930 16.47 -17.27 27.99
C LYS A 930 16.63 -15.75 28.05
N ASN A 931 16.47 -15.04 26.94
CA ASN A 931 16.63 -13.60 26.88
C ASN A 931 15.34 -12.88 27.33
N PRO A 932 15.34 -12.19 28.49
CA PRO A 932 14.15 -11.53 29.03
C PRO A 932 13.71 -10.31 28.19
N ALA A 933 14.58 -9.76 27.36
CA ALA A 933 14.25 -8.63 26.48
C ALA A 933 13.47 -9.06 25.23
N SER A 934 13.55 -10.35 24.85
CA SER A 934 12.86 -10.88 23.69
C SER A 934 11.41 -11.26 24.02
N TYR A 935 10.46 -10.59 23.37
CA TYR A 935 9.06 -11.02 23.46
C TYR A 935 8.88 -12.40 22.82
N THR A 936 9.45 -12.63 21.64
CA THR A 936 9.43 -13.94 20.98
C THR A 936 9.98 -15.04 21.90
N GLY A 937 11.10 -14.77 22.58
CA GLY A 937 11.70 -15.70 23.52
C GLY A 937 10.77 -16.10 24.66
N ARG A 938 10.01 -15.16 25.22
CA ARG A 938 9.05 -15.45 26.31
C ARG A 938 7.92 -16.38 25.86
N TYR A 939 7.42 -16.19 24.64
CA TYR A 939 6.32 -17.05 24.10
C TYR A 939 6.85 -18.42 23.65
N VAL A 940 7.98 -18.46 22.93
CA VAL A 940 8.53 -19.74 22.43
C VAL A 940 8.98 -20.67 23.57
N ALA A 941 9.39 -20.14 24.72
CA ALA A 941 9.75 -20.93 25.90
C ALA A 941 8.67 -21.89 26.38
N LYS A 942 7.40 -21.59 26.12
CA LYS A 942 6.26 -22.47 26.45
C LYS A 942 6.18 -23.69 25.54
N TYR A 943 6.71 -23.59 24.31
CA TYR A 943 6.62 -24.59 23.26
C TYR A 943 7.88 -25.48 23.13
N LEU A 944 8.96 -25.11 23.84
CA LEU A 944 10.21 -25.87 23.89
C LEU A 944 10.21 -26.94 25.00
N LYS A 945 9.19 -26.95 25.87
CA LYS A 945 9.04 -27.87 26.99
C LYS A 945 8.41 -29.20 26.58
#